data_15ae64bff7b6f9c42535bccb1e156fb2
#
_entry.id   15ae64bff7b6f9c42535bccb1e156fb2
#
_cell.length_a   1.000
_cell.length_b   1.000
_cell.length_c   1.000
_cell.angle_alpha   90.00
_cell.angle_beta   90.00
_cell.angle_gamma   90.00
#
_symmetry.space_group_name_H-M   'P 1'
#
loop_
_entity.id
_entity.type
_entity.pdbx_description
1 polymer ?
#
loop_
_entity_poly.entity_id
_entity_poly.type
_entity_poly.pdbx_seq_one_letter_code
_entity_poly.pdbx_strand_id
1 'polypeptide(L)'
;MEIRKRNGKSVPFQQEKIFNAMKKAFDGQGREIGSRELNEILAAVLDNLAAAAPLTVERVQDEVERTLMERGHYEVAKAYILYREKRSALRRVRHTIAQTVGDDSLDEVLRRIQMDFTEEVYSLTALQMKFESFCRPGMTEDERAEALTKAAVELTTAEAPKWEFIAARLLNHSFRCRNAREWEGRGVGDLYGRLRYLTDKGLYGDYILAHYTHEEIAMAEDFLCPERDELFTYSGLDLLLKRYVIQSRSRVPLETPQEMFLGIALHLAMNEGSDRMRWVKRFYDMLSRMEVTMATPTMSNARKPYHQLSSCFVDTVPDSLDGIYRSLDNFAKVSKFGGGMGMYFGKVRAAGSTIRGFQGAAGGVIRWIRLVNDTAVAVDQLGMRQGAVAVYLDAWHRDLPEFLQLRTNNGDDRMKAHDVFPAVCYPDLFWRLAEENIDAPWHLMCPHEILTVKGYALEDYWGTEWEKRYLDCVNDPRIEKRSVTVKDIVRLVLRSAVETGTPFAFNRDSVNRMNPNGHTGMIYCSNLCTEIAQNMAPIEHISTEVHTENGDTVVVTATRPGEFVVCNLASLSLGNLPVEDEAYMERTVETAIRALDNVIDLNFYPLEYARLTNQKYRSIGLGVSGYHHMLAKRGIHWESDEHLAFTDAVFELINYAAVKADTALAREKGRYALFEGSDWQTGAYFEKRGYTSEKWRALAKTVAVQGMRNAYLLAVAPTSSTSILSGTSAGIDPIMKKFFLEEKKGSMLPRVAPELSMDTWWYYKAAHLIDQSWSVHAAGLRQRHIDQAQSMNLYITNDYSMRQVLRLYLEAWRAGVKTIYYVRSKALEVEDCESCSS
;
A
#
# COMPACT_ATOMS: atom_id res chain seq x y z
N MET A 1 53.27 7.97 22.55
CA MET A 1 52.47 8.29 23.74
C MET A 1 51.11 7.63 23.63
N GLU A 2 50.63 6.95 24.64
CA GLU A 2 49.30 6.34 24.67
C GLU A 2 48.40 7.09 25.62
N ILE A 3 47.10 7.15 25.27
CA ILE A 3 46.09 7.73 26.13
C ILE A 3 45.10 6.64 26.57
N ARG A 4 44.82 6.59 27.84
CA ARG A 4 43.79 5.71 28.40
C ARG A 4 42.42 6.34 28.21
N LYS A 5 41.60 5.67 27.39
CA LYS A 5 40.22 6.05 27.22
C LYS A 5 39.40 5.77 28.49
N ARG A 6 38.22 6.40 28.60
CA ARG A 6 37.30 6.22 29.73
C ARG A 6 36.82 4.78 29.92
N ASN A 7 36.79 3.96 28.86
CA ASN A 7 36.48 2.53 28.91
C ASN A 7 37.67 1.64 29.28
N GLY A 8 38.76 2.26 29.76
CA GLY A 8 39.99 1.56 30.23
C GLY A 8 40.90 1.12 29.09
N LYS A 9 40.54 1.20 27.81
CA LYS A 9 41.41 0.81 26.68
C LYS A 9 42.46 1.89 26.42
N SER A 10 43.75 1.47 26.27
CA SER A 10 44.81 2.35 25.79
C SER A 10 44.83 2.41 24.26
N VAL A 11 44.98 3.60 23.72
CA VAL A 11 45.06 3.87 22.28
C VAL A 11 46.16 4.90 21.99
N PRO A 12 46.70 4.96 20.76
CA PRO A 12 47.63 5.99 20.36
C PRO A 12 47.05 7.39 20.58
N PHE A 13 47.86 8.26 21.17
CA PHE A 13 47.52 9.65 21.42
C PHE A 13 47.50 10.46 20.12
N GLN A 14 46.44 11.19 19.83
CA GLN A 14 46.26 11.97 18.60
C GLN A 14 46.12 13.48 18.94
N GLN A 15 47.17 14.24 18.69
CA GLN A 15 47.20 15.69 18.95
C GLN A 15 46.16 16.47 18.15
N GLU A 16 45.88 16.05 16.92
CA GLU A 16 44.88 16.68 16.04
C GLU A 16 43.49 16.74 16.67
N LYS A 17 43.13 15.81 17.54
CA LYS A 17 41.85 15.84 18.24
C LYS A 17 41.76 17.00 19.24
N ILE A 18 42.85 17.32 19.90
CA ILE A 18 42.93 18.46 20.82
C ILE A 18 42.82 19.75 20.01
N PHE A 19 43.63 19.86 18.95
CA PHE A 19 43.66 21.01 18.06
C PHE A 19 42.24 21.31 17.53
N ASN A 20 41.57 20.31 16.99
CA ASN A 20 40.21 20.45 16.45
C ASN A 20 39.17 20.80 17.53
N ALA A 21 39.33 20.31 18.75
CA ALA A 21 38.43 20.62 19.86
C ALA A 21 38.57 22.07 20.31
N MET A 22 39.79 22.54 20.40
CA MET A 22 40.11 23.96 20.72
C MET A 22 39.61 24.89 19.61
N LYS A 23 39.90 24.57 18.34
CA LYS A 23 39.44 25.36 17.19
C LYS A 23 37.93 25.53 17.21
N LYS A 24 37.16 24.42 17.41
CA LYS A 24 35.69 24.48 17.52
C LYS A 24 35.20 25.33 18.67
N ALA A 25 35.94 25.42 19.78
CA ALA A 25 35.57 26.28 20.89
C ALA A 25 35.78 27.78 20.56
N PHE A 26 36.81 28.13 19.80
CA PHE A 26 36.99 29.49 19.27
C PHE A 26 35.90 29.84 18.23
N ASP A 27 35.69 28.97 17.23
CA ASP A 27 34.68 29.15 16.18
C ASP A 27 33.26 29.32 16.78
N GLY A 28 32.92 28.55 17.81
CA GLY A 28 31.66 28.61 18.54
C GLY A 28 31.41 29.93 19.30
N GLN A 29 32.46 30.74 19.53
CA GLN A 29 32.36 32.08 20.11
C GLN A 29 32.49 33.20 19.07
N GLY A 30 32.50 32.86 17.76
CA GLY A 30 32.66 33.82 16.68
C GLY A 30 34.05 34.51 16.68
N ARG A 31 35.07 33.91 17.32
CA ARG A 31 36.43 34.39 17.34
C ARG A 31 37.30 33.60 16.39
N GLU A 32 37.73 34.24 15.32
CA GLU A 32 38.75 33.65 14.45
C GLU A 32 40.10 33.64 15.20
N ILE A 33 40.71 32.47 15.30
CA ILE A 33 42.09 32.33 15.81
C ILE A 33 43.00 31.88 14.69
N GLY A 34 44.18 32.52 14.60
CA GLY A 34 45.19 32.13 13.63
C GLY A 34 45.74 30.73 13.92
N SER A 35 46.01 29.95 12.87
CA SER A 35 46.55 28.57 13.02
C SER A 35 47.88 28.55 13.82
N ARG A 36 48.67 29.68 13.78
CA ARG A 36 49.89 29.80 14.52
C ARG A 36 49.61 29.87 16.02
N GLU A 37 48.75 30.78 16.44
CA GLU A 37 48.35 30.94 17.85
C GLU A 37 47.70 29.71 18.42
N LEU A 38 46.84 29.03 17.67
CA LEU A 38 46.23 27.76 18.09
C LEU A 38 47.25 26.63 18.27
N ASN A 39 48.31 26.60 17.41
CA ASN A 39 49.42 25.67 17.57
C ASN A 39 50.29 25.99 18.79
N GLU A 40 50.51 27.29 19.14
CA GLU A 40 51.22 27.72 20.34
C GLU A 40 50.46 27.31 21.62
N ILE A 41 49.12 27.39 21.61
CA ILE A 41 48.28 26.89 22.71
C ILE A 41 48.39 25.37 22.80
N LEU A 42 48.30 24.66 21.67
CA LEU A 42 48.45 23.20 21.62
C LEU A 42 49.79 22.74 22.16
N ALA A 43 50.88 23.40 21.76
CA ALA A 43 52.21 23.09 22.24
C ALA A 43 52.30 23.21 23.78
N ALA A 44 51.75 24.29 24.36
CA ALA A 44 51.74 24.48 25.81
C ALA A 44 50.91 23.39 26.52
N VAL A 45 49.79 22.98 25.98
CA VAL A 45 48.98 21.84 26.48
C VAL A 45 49.81 20.54 26.46
N LEU A 46 50.55 20.30 25.37
CA LEU A 46 51.35 19.07 25.20
C LEU A 46 52.54 19.05 26.14
N ASP A 47 53.24 20.17 26.33
CA ASP A 47 54.36 20.29 27.27
C ASP A 47 53.91 20.00 28.71
N ASN A 48 52.82 20.54 29.14
CA ASN A 48 52.26 20.29 30.46
C ASN A 48 51.78 18.83 30.66
N LEU A 49 51.30 18.17 29.58
CA LEU A 49 50.90 16.76 29.61
C LEU A 49 52.11 15.78 29.65
N ALA A 50 53.26 16.20 29.08
CA ALA A 50 54.45 15.36 29.03
C ALA A 50 55.05 15.08 30.43
N ALA A 51 54.82 15.93 31.42
CA ALA A 51 55.40 15.87 32.76
C ALA A 51 54.78 14.80 33.69
N ALA A 52 53.74 14.07 33.28
CA ALA A 52 53.09 13.15 34.22
C ALA A 52 52.30 12.01 33.55
N ALA A 53 52.52 10.77 33.98
CA ALA A 53 51.75 9.56 33.63
C ALA A 53 50.78 9.17 34.78
N PRO A 54 49.64 8.54 34.49
CA PRO A 54 49.12 8.11 33.19
C PRO A 54 48.33 9.21 32.48
N LEU A 55 48.37 9.23 31.13
CA LEU A 55 47.62 10.17 30.32
C LEU A 55 46.18 9.66 30.18
N THR A 56 45.22 10.41 30.70
CA THR A 56 43.75 10.14 30.57
C THR A 56 43.07 11.25 29.78
N VAL A 57 41.89 10.94 29.24
CA VAL A 57 41.09 11.92 28.50
C VAL A 57 40.71 13.11 29.39
N GLU A 58 40.33 12.87 30.63
CA GLU A 58 39.96 13.89 31.61
C GLU A 58 41.12 14.87 31.83
N ARG A 59 42.32 14.32 32.08
CA ARG A 59 43.50 15.11 32.29
C ARG A 59 43.86 15.97 31.10
N VAL A 60 43.74 15.44 29.89
CA VAL A 60 43.94 16.22 28.66
C VAL A 60 42.97 17.39 28.59
N GLN A 61 41.72 17.16 28.94
CA GLN A 61 40.68 18.21 28.93
C GLN A 61 40.96 19.27 30.03
N ASP A 62 41.31 18.85 31.23
CA ASP A 62 41.61 19.75 32.32
C ASP A 62 42.79 20.66 31.95
N GLU A 63 43.81 20.09 31.26
CA GLU A 63 44.98 20.85 30.83
C GLU A 63 44.63 21.84 29.70
N VAL A 64 43.74 21.48 28.76
CA VAL A 64 43.22 22.41 27.73
C VAL A 64 42.51 23.59 28.39
N GLU A 65 41.63 23.29 29.36
CA GLU A 65 40.89 24.33 30.10
C GLU A 65 41.84 25.28 30.84
N ARG A 66 42.83 24.72 31.56
CA ARG A 66 43.80 25.50 32.29
C ARG A 66 44.63 26.40 31.36
N THR A 67 45.16 25.82 30.29
CA THR A 67 45.99 26.54 29.32
C THR A 67 45.24 27.66 28.64
N LEU A 68 43.98 27.45 28.28
CA LEU A 68 43.11 28.50 27.69
C LEU A 68 42.90 29.66 28.69
N MET A 69 42.68 29.35 29.98
CA MET A 69 42.52 30.36 31.03
C MET A 69 43.84 31.14 31.26
N GLU A 70 44.97 30.42 31.39
CA GLU A 70 46.32 31.03 31.61
C GLU A 70 46.74 31.94 30.45
N ARG A 71 46.28 31.64 29.23
CA ARG A 71 46.51 32.45 28.03
C ARG A 71 45.52 33.57 27.85
N GLY A 72 44.60 33.78 28.81
CA GLY A 72 43.64 34.91 28.78
C GLY A 72 42.39 34.69 27.88
N HIS A 73 42.19 33.46 27.35
CA HIS A 73 41.01 33.13 26.50
C HIS A 73 39.82 32.70 27.37
N TYR A 74 39.43 33.49 28.37
CA TYR A 74 38.43 33.14 29.38
C TYR A 74 37.09 32.73 28.83
N GLU A 75 36.55 33.46 27.82
CA GLU A 75 35.26 33.15 27.23
C GLU A 75 35.30 31.84 26.45
N VAL A 76 36.40 31.56 25.76
CA VAL A 76 36.60 30.29 25.03
C VAL A 76 36.77 29.14 26.02
N ALA A 77 37.55 29.33 27.11
CA ALA A 77 37.69 28.35 28.18
C ALA A 77 36.31 28.02 28.82
N LYS A 78 35.52 29.05 29.14
CA LYS A 78 34.15 28.91 29.64
C LYS A 78 33.28 28.13 28.69
N ALA A 79 33.31 28.45 27.40
CA ALA A 79 32.53 27.71 26.37
C ALA A 79 32.98 26.25 26.27
N TYR A 80 34.31 26.00 26.35
CA TYR A 80 34.86 24.65 26.33
C TYR A 80 34.43 23.82 27.54
N ILE A 81 34.45 24.39 28.75
CA ILE A 81 33.98 23.77 29.99
C ILE A 81 32.49 23.43 29.90
N LEU A 82 31.66 24.40 29.50
CA LEU A 82 30.19 24.18 29.35
C LEU A 82 29.93 23.10 28.32
N TYR A 83 30.62 23.10 27.18
CA TYR A 83 30.48 22.07 26.17
C TYR A 83 30.89 20.69 26.69
N ARG A 84 32.00 20.60 27.41
CA ARG A 84 32.46 19.37 28.06
C ARG A 84 31.45 18.85 29.08
N GLU A 85 30.91 19.74 29.90
CA GLU A 85 29.90 19.40 30.91
C GLU A 85 28.61 18.91 30.27
N LYS A 86 28.12 19.61 29.27
CA LYS A 86 26.95 19.18 28.47
C LYS A 86 27.18 17.77 27.87
N ARG A 87 28.32 17.53 27.24
CA ARG A 87 28.67 16.20 26.71
C ARG A 87 28.80 15.12 27.77
N SER A 88 29.29 15.49 28.93
CA SER A 88 29.44 14.55 30.06
C SER A 88 28.08 14.17 30.65
N ALA A 89 27.20 15.15 30.81
CA ALA A 89 25.82 14.93 31.23
C ALA A 89 25.04 14.02 30.25
N LEU A 90 25.14 14.29 28.95
CA LEU A 90 24.52 13.47 27.91
C LEU A 90 25.03 12.03 27.90
N ARG A 91 26.33 11.81 28.18
CA ARG A 91 26.87 10.44 28.32
C ARG A 91 26.37 9.75 29.57
N ARG A 92 26.23 10.47 30.69
CA ARG A 92 25.63 9.89 31.91
C ARG A 92 24.18 9.42 31.63
N VAL A 93 23.39 10.24 30.99
CA VAL A 93 22.00 9.87 30.61
C VAL A 93 21.96 8.60 29.78
N ARG A 94 22.77 8.52 28.71
CA ARG A 94 22.81 7.31 27.86
C ARG A 94 23.24 6.07 28.67
N HIS A 95 24.30 6.19 29.43
CA HIS A 95 24.82 5.10 30.25
C HIS A 95 23.80 4.64 31.30
N THR A 96 23.08 5.58 31.92
CA THR A 96 22.01 5.26 32.85
C THR A 96 20.87 4.49 32.17
N ILE A 97 20.45 4.91 31.00
CA ILE A 97 19.42 4.20 30.22
C ILE A 97 19.91 2.78 29.87
N ALA A 98 21.12 2.65 29.33
CA ALA A 98 21.68 1.36 28.92
C ALA A 98 21.84 0.40 30.11
N GLN A 99 22.35 0.89 31.24
CA GLN A 99 22.44 0.11 32.49
C GLN A 99 21.06 -0.29 33.04
N THR A 100 20.10 0.61 33.01
CA THR A 100 18.75 0.33 33.50
C THR A 100 18.06 -0.74 32.65
N VAL A 101 18.27 -0.71 31.33
CA VAL A 101 17.80 -1.79 30.42
C VAL A 101 18.57 -3.08 30.68
N GLY A 102 19.89 -3.02 30.90
CA GLY A 102 20.81 -4.15 31.04
C GLY A 102 21.51 -4.51 29.72
N ASP A 103 21.58 -3.57 28.78
CA ASP A 103 22.18 -3.77 27.46
C ASP A 103 23.21 -2.66 27.17
N ASP A 104 24.49 -2.98 27.27
CA ASP A 104 25.56 -2.04 27.01
C ASP A 104 25.65 -1.61 25.52
N SER A 105 25.17 -2.42 24.60
CA SER A 105 25.19 -2.12 23.16
C SER A 105 24.20 -0.98 22.80
N LEU A 106 23.21 -0.75 23.63
CA LEU A 106 22.23 0.32 23.49
C LEU A 106 22.88 1.72 23.57
N ASP A 107 24.00 1.90 24.28
CA ASP A 107 24.69 3.22 24.35
C ASP A 107 25.09 3.75 22.97
N GLU A 108 25.50 2.88 22.06
CA GLU A 108 25.84 3.28 20.69
C GLU A 108 24.61 3.72 19.89
N VAL A 109 23.48 3.02 20.04
CA VAL A 109 22.21 3.42 19.40
C VAL A 109 21.73 4.77 19.93
N LEU A 110 21.75 4.96 21.24
CA LEU A 110 21.41 6.23 21.87
C LEU A 110 22.38 7.37 21.44
N ARG A 111 23.66 7.05 21.21
CA ARG A 111 24.63 8.00 20.69
C ARG A 111 24.27 8.45 19.26
N ARG A 112 23.89 7.52 18.38
CA ARG A 112 23.42 7.85 17.01
C ARG A 112 22.14 8.66 17.04
N ILE A 113 21.19 8.29 17.87
CA ILE A 113 19.96 9.07 18.08
C ILE A 113 20.28 10.52 18.46
N GLN A 114 21.20 10.75 19.40
CA GLN A 114 21.63 12.10 19.78
C GLN A 114 22.30 12.91 18.67
N MET A 115 22.97 12.22 17.74
CA MET A 115 23.63 12.88 16.60
C MET A 115 22.64 13.30 15.51
N ASP A 116 21.61 12.49 15.31
CA ASP A 116 20.65 12.68 14.23
C ASP A 116 19.46 13.56 14.64
N PHE A 117 19.10 13.55 15.93
CA PHE A 117 17.98 14.33 16.49
C PHE A 117 18.55 15.38 17.48
N THR A 118 19.01 16.49 16.95
CA THR A 118 19.73 17.54 17.71
C THR A 118 18.84 18.60 18.37
N GLU A 119 17.58 18.66 18.00
CA GLU A 119 16.58 19.59 18.54
C GLU A 119 16.30 19.29 20.03
N GLU A 120 16.09 20.31 20.86
CA GLU A 120 15.89 20.13 22.31
C GLU A 120 14.68 19.27 22.68
N VAL A 121 13.65 19.26 21.85
CA VAL A 121 12.44 18.45 22.04
C VAL A 121 12.71 16.94 21.98
N TYR A 122 13.84 16.52 21.38
CA TYR A 122 14.27 15.11 21.28
C TYR A 122 15.32 14.76 22.35
N SER A 123 15.17 15.31 23.53
CA SER A 123 16.12 15.12 24.63
C SER A 123 16.08 13.71 25.22
N LEU A 124 17.24 13.04 25.27
CA LEU A 124 17.35 11.75 25.97
C LEU A 124 17.06 11.84 27.48
N THR A 125 17.14 13.03 28.06
CA THR A 125 16.72 13.25 29.47
C THR A 125 15.22 13.09 29.62
N ALA A 126 14.43 13.61 28.67
CA ALA A 126 12.99 13.42 28.65
C ALA A 126 12.65 11.92 28.47
N LEU A 127 13.37 11.23 27.57
CA LEU A 127 13.23 9.79 27.38
C LEU A 127 13.55 9.01 28.66
N GLN A 128 14.65 9.33 29.35
CA GLN A 128 15.03 8.70 30.62
C GLN A 128 13.94 8.86 31.68
N MET A 129 13.46 10.07 31.90
CA MET A 129 12.43 10.35 32.90
C MET A 129 11.13 9.59 32.61
N LYS A 130 10.71 9.57 31.34
CA LYS A 130 9.52 8.84 30.91
C LYS A 130 9.71 7.32 31.06
N PHE A 131 10.86 6.79 30.68
CA PHE A 131 11.22 5.38 30.81
C PHE A 131 11.22 4.94 32.27
N GLU A 132 11.86 5.70 33.15
CA GLU A 132 11.89 5.41 34.58
C GLU A 132 10.48 5.29 35.19
N SER A 133 9.51 6.05 34.69
CA SER A 133 8.12 5.97 35.13
C SER A 133 7.44 4.65 34.77
N PHE A 134 7.95 3.91 33.79
CA PHE A 134 7.43 2.58 33.37
C PHE A 134 8.16 1.42 34.05
N CYS A 135 9.37 1.67 34.56
CA CYS A 135 10.16 0.62 35.19
C CYS A 135 9.54 0.15 36.50
N ARG A 136 9.49 -1.18 36.66
CA ARG A 136 9.03 -1.83 37.90
C ARG A 136 10.06 -2.84 38.37
N PRO A 137 10.19 -3.08 39.68
CA PRO A 137 11.04 -4.13 40.20
C PRO A 137 10.69 -5.51 39.59
N GLY A 138 11.70 -6.26 39.22
CA GLY A 138 11.54 -7.62 38.67
C GLY A 138 11.33 -7.71 37.17
N MET A 139 11.30 -6.60 36.43
CA MET A 139 11.23 -6.62 34.97
C MET A 139 12.49 -7.29 34.38
N THR A 140 12.29 -8.11 33.36
CA THR A 140 13.35 -8.67 32.53
C THR A 140 14.01 -7.61 31.64
N GLU A 141 15.15 -7.91 31.05
CA GLU A 141 15.83 -7.05 30.07
C GLU A 141 14.89 -6.72 28.89
N ASP A 142 14.22 -7.73 28.32
CA ASP A 142 13.30 -7.55 27.20
C ASP A 142 12.08 -6.66 27.58
N GLU A 143 11.52 -6.84 28.78
CA GLU A 143 10.43 -5.98 29.27
C GLU A 143 10.88 -4.53 29.49
N ARG A 144 12.12 -4.30 29.95
CA ARG A 144 12.68 -2.94 30.07
C ARG A 144 12.95 -2.32 28.70
N ALA A 145 13.43 -3.08 27.73
CA ALA A 145 13.63 -2.61 26.35
C ALA A 145 12.27 -2.23 25.69
N GLU A 146 11.20 -3.00 25.94
CA GLU A 146 9.85 -2.66 25.51
C GLU A 146 9.33 -1.40 26.20
N ALA A 147 9.56 -1.25 27.50
CA ALA A 147 9.21 -0.05 28.26
C ALA A 147 9.94 1.20 27.75
N LEU A 148 11.22 1.08 27.37
CA LEU A 148 11.99 2.17 26.76
C LEU A 148 11.39 2.59 25.42
N THR A 149 11.08 1.60 24.56
CA THR A 149 10.41 1.85 23.28
C THR A 149 9.07 2.54 23.46
N LYS A 150 8.24 2.04 24.41
CA LYS A 150 6.97 2.64 24.75
C LYS A 150 7.10 4.08 25.25
N ALA A 151 8.13 4.37 26.05
CA ALA A 151 8.42 5.74 26.50
C ALA A 151 8.66 6.69 25.33
N ALA A 152 9.43 6.26 24.32
CA ALA A 152 9.64 7.04 23.10
C ALA A 152 8.36 7.23 22.28
N VAL A 153 7.53 6.20 22.16
CA VAL A 153 6.23 6.27 21.49
C VAL A 153 5.33 7.32 22.15
N GLU A 154 5.23 7.32 23.48
CA GLU A 154 4.37 8.27 24.21
C GLU A 154 4.92 9.72 24.23
N LEU A 155 6.16 9.94 23.86
CA LEU A 155 6.72 11.28 23.64
C LEU A 155 6.40 11.84 22.24
N THR A 156 5.84 11.05 21.35
CA THR A 156 5.45 11.50 20.01
C THR A 156 4.25 12.43 20.11
N THR A 157 4.41 13.66 19.63
CA THR A 157 3.36 14.69 19.57
C THR A 157 3.42 15.41 18.22
N ALA A 158 2.46 16.30 17.98
CA ALA A 158 2.45 17.13 16.78
C ALA A 158 3.66 18.09 16.72
N GLU A 159 4.16 18.53 17.87
CA GLU A 159 5.31 19.43 18.02
C GLU A 159 6.65 18.67 18.00
N ALA A 160 6.61 17.38 18.35
CA ALA A 160 7.79 16.52 18.39
C ALA A 160 7.55 15.19 17.63
N PRO A 161 7.25 15.25 16.32
CA PRO A 161 6.82 14.09 15.54
C PRO A 161 7.93 13.04 15.34
N LYS A 162 9.19 13.46 15.30
CA LYS A 162 10.32 12.54 15.01
C LYS A 162 10.61 11.52 16.14
N TRP A 163 9.91 11.62 17.29
CA TRP A 163 9.96 10.56 18.30
C TRP A 163 9.52 9.21 17.75
N GLU A 164 8.69 9.17 16.70
CA GLU A 164 8.32 7.92 16.03
C GLU A 164 9.53 7.20 15.40
N PHE A 165 10.50 7.95 14.86
CA PHE A 165 11.75 7.37 14.32
C PHE A 165 12.70 6.92 15.45
N ILE A 166 12.77 7.69 16.54
CA ILE A 166 13.54 7.30 17.73
C ILE A 166 12.98 6.00 18.31
N ALA A 167 11.66 5.90 18.45
CA ALA A 167 10.99 4.68 18.91
C ALA A 167 11.24 3.49 17.96
N ALA A 168 11.24 3.71 16.65
CA ALA A 168 11.58 2.69 15.66
C ALA A 168 13.01 2.16 15.83
N ARG A 169 13.99 3.04 16.04
CA ARG A 169 15.40 2.65 16.26
C ARG A 169 15.57 1.82 17.54
N LEU A 170 14.87 2.18 18.62
CA LEU A 170 14.87 1.42 19.86
C LEU A 170 14.20 0.05 19.69
N LEU A 171 13.07 -0.01 19.00
CA LEU A 171 12.38 -1.26 18.65
C LEU A 171 13.28 -2.16 17.79
N ASN A 172 13.91 -1.60 16.77
CA ASN A 172 14.79 -2.35 15.86
C ASN A 172 15.99 -2.93 16.62
N HIS A 173 16.60 -2.15 17.50
CA HIS A 173 17.72 -2.62 18.33
C HIS A 173 17.31 -3.80 19.20
N SER A 174 16.25 -3.64 19.99
CA SER A 174 15.71 -4.72 20.84
C SER A 174 15.36 -5.97 20.03
N PHE A 175 14.72 -5.78 18.88
CA PHE A 175 14.37 -6.87 17.97
C PHE A 175 15.64 -7.58 17.46
N ARG A 176 16.66 -6.85 16.99
CA ARG A 176 17.90 -7.43 16.46
C ARG A 176 18.67 -8.21 17.52
N CYS A 177 18.74 -7.72 18.75
CA CYS A 177 19.35 -8.44 19.86
C CYS A 177 18.64 -9.77 20.13
N ARG A 178 17.30 -9.77 20.15
CA ARG A 178 16.52 -11.01 20.30
C ARG A 178 16.70 -11.97 19.12
N ASN A 179 16.63 -11.45 17.89
CA ASN A 179 16.81 -12.24 16.68
C ASN A 179 18.21 -12.89 16.62
N ALA A 180 19.28 -12.15 16.99
CA ALA A 180 20.63 -12.69 17.05
C ALA A 180 20.74 -13.84 18.06
N ARG A 181 20.19 -13.65 19.28
CA ARG A 181 20.16 -14.72 20.32
C ARG A 181 19.39 -15.96 19.81
N GLU A 182 18.31 -15.78 19.08
CA GLU A 182 17.53 -16.87 18.50
C GLU A 182 18.36 -17.66 17.47
N TRP A 183 19.13 -16.99 16.60
CA TRP A 183 19.95 -17.68 15.60
C TRP A 183 21.22 -18.30 16.19
N GLU A 184 21.87 -17.63 17.14
CA GLU A 184 23.01 -18.19 17.89
C GLU A 184 22.60 -19.49 18.61
N GLY A 185 21.44 -19.48 19.26
CA GLY A 185 20.88 -20.68 19.92
C GLY A 185 20.62 -21.85 18.97
N ARG A 186 20.48 -21.59 17.65
CA ARG A 186 20.32 -22.60 16.61
C ARG A 186 21.65 -23.00 15.94
N GLY A 187 22.72 -22.30 16.22
CA GLY A 187 24.04 -22.55 15.61
C GLY A 187 24.13 -22.21 14.12
N VAL A 188 23.33 -21.25 13.66
CA VAL A 188 23.26 -20.81 12.25
C VAL A 188 23.73 -19.36 12.14
N GLY A 189 24.76 -19.10 11.33
CA GLY A 189 25.39 -17.78 11.22
C GLY A 189 25.11 -17.00 9.96
N ASP A 190 25.16 -17.65 8.80
CA ASP A 190 25.01 -17.02 7.48
C ASP A 190 23.59 -17.10 6.94
N LEU A 191 23.32 -16.29 5.93
CA LEU A 191 22.00 -16.23 5.28
C LEU A 191 21.61 -17.58 4.68
N TYR A 192 22.52 -18.27 3.98
CA TYR A 192 22.23 -19.55 3.37
C TYR A 192 21.77 -20.59 4.41
N GLY A 193 22.49 -20.68 5.52
CA GLY A 193 22.13 -21.58 6.64
C GLY A 193 20.78 -21.24 7.23
N ARG A 194 20.43 -19.93 7.37
CA ARG A 194 19.13 -19.49 7.84
C ARG A 194 18.01 -19.87 6.88
N LEU A 195 18.18 -19.65 5.57
CA LEU A 195 17.19 -20.04 4.55
C LEU A 195 17.01 -21.55 4.54
N ARG A 196 18.07 -22.33 4.62
CA ARG A 196 18.01 -23.79 4.71
C ARG A 196 17.23 -24.24 5.95
N TYR A 197 17.55 -23.69 7.11
CA TYR A 197 16.81 -23.99 8.33
C TYR A 197 15.32 -23.68 8.22
N LEU A 198 14.98 -22.51 7.69
CA LEU A 198 13.56 -22.10 7.50
C LEU A 198 12.85 -22.99 6.49
N THR A 199 13.53 -23.43 5.44
CA THR A 199 13.00 -24.38 4.45
C THR A 199 12.74 -25.74 5.08
N ASP A 200 13.69 -26.28 5.84
CA ASP A 200 13.55 -27.56 6.55
C ASP A 200 12.39 -27.54 7.58
N LYS A 201 12.06 -26.37 8.12
CA LYS A 201 10.90 -26.15 9.01
C LYS A 201 9.58 -25.90 8.28
N GLY A 202 9.59 -25.84 6.95
CA GLY A 202 8.41 -25.54 6.13
C GLY A 202 7.89 -24.11 6.30
N LEU A 203 8.77 -23.17 6.70
CA LEU A 203 8.48 -21.75 6.85
C LEU A 203 8.90 -20.95 5.62
N TYR A 204 9.85 -21.45 4.85
CA TYR A 204 10.35 -20.90 3.59
C TYR A 204 10.11 -21.87 2.46
N GLY A 205 9.88 -21.38 1.24
CA GLY A 205 9.67 -22.23 0.07
C GLY A 205 10.98 -22.86 -0.38
N ASP A 206 10.96 -24.15 -0.65
CA ASP A 206 12.10 -24.93 -1.14
C ASP A 206 12.58 -24.48 -2.53
N TYR A 207 11.69 -23.89 -3.31
CA TYR A 207 11.96 -23.38 -4.65
C TYR A 207 13.05 -22.30 -4.68
N ILE A 208 13.26 -21.51 -3.61
CA ILE A 208 14.34 -20.53 -3.55
C ILE A 208 15.70 -21.23 -3.58
N LEU A 209 15.91 -22.22 -2.70
CA LEU A 209 17.16 -22.97 -2.67
C LEU A 209 17.34 -23.88 -3.89
N ALA A 210 16.25 -24.22 -4.60
CA ALA A 210 16.32 -24.95 -5.87
C ALA A 210 16.75 -24.07 -7.05
N HIS A 211 16.50 -22.76 -6.99
CA HIS A 211 16.84 -21.81 -8.07
C HIS A 211 18.18 -21.11 -7.90
N TYR A 212 18.64 -20.89 -6.65
CA TYR A 212 19.86 -20.16 -6.35
C TYR A 212 20.94 -21.06 -5.77
N THR A 213 22.19 -20.89 -6.23
CA THR A 213 23.33 -21.58 -5.65
C THR A 213 23.72 -20.96 -4.32
N HIS A 214 24.56 -21.68 -3.55
CA HIS A 214 25.11 -21.15 -2.31
C HIS A 214 25.90 -19.83 -2.52
N GLU A 215 26.68 -19.77 -3.60
CA GLU A 215 27.48 -18.60 -3.95
C GLU A 215 26.59 -17.41 -4.33
N GLU A 216 25.49 -17.63 -5.01
CA GLU A 216 24.54 -16.55 -5.35
C GLU A 216 23.83 -16.01 -4.10
N ILE A 217 23.47 -16.87 -3.15
CA ILE A 217 22.88 -16.42 -1.88
C ILE A 217 23.91 -15.67 -1.03
N ALA A 218 25.18 -16.12 -1.00
CA ALA A 218 26.24 -15.39 -0.34
C ALA A 218 26.48 -14.00 -0.98
N MET A 219 26.47 -13.94 -2.33
CA MET A 219 26.50 -12.64 -3.04
C MET A 219 25.29 -11.76 -2.69
N ALA A 220 24.09 -12.34 -2.56
CA ALA A 220 22.91 -11.61 -2.19
C ALA A 220 22.98 -11.07 -0.75
N GLU A 221 23.62 -11.82 0.17
CA GLU A 221 23.86 -11.37 1.55
C GLU A 221 24.69 -10.08 1.59
N ASP A 222 25.65 -9.90 0.66
CA ASP A 222 26.43 -8.66 0.53
C ASP A 222 25.59 -7.45 0.08
N PHE A 223 24.38 -7.66 -0.42
CA PHE A 223 23.46 -6.56 -0.78
C PHE A 223 22.76 -5.96 0.44
N LEU A 224 22.72 -6.66 1.56
CA LEU A 224 22.02 -6.21 2.76
C LEU A 224 22.59 -4.88 3.28
N CYS A 225 21.71 -3.93 3.47
CA CYS A 225 22.03 -2.60 3.99
C CYS A 225 21.21 -2.34 5.27
N PRO A 226 21.72 -2.76 6.43
CA PRO A 226 21.03 -2.64 7.72
C PRO A 226 20.66 -1.21 8.10
N GLU A 227 21.41 -0.22 7.59
CA GLU A 227 21.18 1.20 7.84
C GLU A 227 19.83 1.68 7.27
N ARG A 228 19.29 0.98 6.28
CA ARG A 228 17.96 1.29 5.72
C ARG A 228 16.82 1.02 6.70
N ASP A 229 17.06 0.26 7.77
CA ASP A 229 16.09 0.11 8.85
C ASP A 229 15.82 1.43 9.59
N GLU A 230 16.70 2.44 9.46
CA GLU A 230 16.51 3.77 10.04
C GLU A 230 15.45 4.60 9.31
N LEU A 231 14.99 4.16 8.12
CA LEU A 231 13.91 4.78 7.38
C LEU A 231 12.52 4.49 7.98
N PHE A 232 12.39 3.45 8.80
CA PHE A 232 11.10 3.10 9.38
C PHE A 232 10.64 4.08 10.44
N THR A 233 9.33 4.39 10.41
CA THR A 233 8.60 4.87 11.58
C THR A 233 8.35 3.71 12.56
N TYR A 234 8.02 4.02 13.80
CA TYR A 234 7.63 2.98 14.78
C TYR A 234 6.48 2.12 14.27
N SER A 235 5.44 2.76 13.77
CA SER A 235 4.26 2.06 13.25
C SER A 235 4.57 1.18 12.04
N GLY A 236 5.45 1.63 11.15
CA GLY A 236 5.89 0.87 9.99
C GLY A 236 6.67 -0.39 10.39
N LEU A 237 7.64 -0.24 11.30
CA LEU A 237 8.44 -1.35 11.77
C LEU A 237 7.63 -2.35 12.61
N ASP A 238 6.78 -1.88 13.53
CA ASP A 238 5.91 -2.72 14.34
C ASP A 238 4.96 -3.56 13.47
N LEU A 239 4.36 -2.93 12.46
CA LEU A 239 3.52 -3.60 11.48
C LEU A 239 4.31 -4.66 10.69
N LEU A 240 5.52 -4.32 10.24
CA LEU A 240 6.39 -5.24 9.50
C LEU A 240 6.73 -6.48 10.34
N LEU A 241 7.19 -6.30 11.56
CA LEU A 241 7.58 -7.39 12.45
C LEU A 241 6.40 -8.28 12.85
N LYS A 242 5.20 -7.73 12.98
CA LYS A 242 3.99 -8.47 13.36
C LYS A 242 3.33 -9.20 12.20
N ARG A 243 3.47 -8.72 10.95
CA ARG A 243 2.64 -9.17 9.84
C ARG A 243 3.39 -9.69 8.63
N TYR A 244 4.56 -9.16 8.32
CA TYR A 244 5.23 -9.42 7.04
C TYR A 244 6.42 -10.36 7.12
N VAL A 245 7.23 -10.27 8.17
CA VAL A 245 8.39 -11.15 8.35
C VAL A 245 7.98 -12.59 8.61
N ILE A 246 8.86 -13.52 8.29
CA ILE A 246 8.69 -14.92 8.66
C ILE A 246 8.79 -15.08 10.17
N GLN A 247 7.83 -15.78 10.73
CA GLN A 247 7.72 -16.03 12.15
C GLN A 247 7.73 -17.55 12.42
N SER A 248 8.20 -17.91 13.60
CA SER A 248 8.04 -19.27 14.11
C SER A 248 6.56 -19.59 14.38
N ARG A 249 6.23 -20.87 14.63
CA ARG A 249 4.87 -21.26 15.04
C ARG A 249 4.39 -20.60 16.34
N SER A 250 5.32 -20.16 17.18
CA SER A 250 5.07 -19.36 18.39
C SER A 250 5.05 -17.85 18.13
N ARG A 251 5.00 -17.43 16.87
CA ARG A 251 4.96 -16.03 16.42
C ARG A 251 6.20 -15.20 16.79
N VAL A 252 7.35 -15.85 16.97
CA VAL A 252 8.64 -15.15 17.11
C VAL A 252 9.17 -14.81 15.73
N PRO A 253 9.47 -13.53 15.44
CA PRO A 253 10.06 -13.13 14.16
C PRO A 253 11.45 -13.75 13.99
N LEU A 254 11.69 -14.38 12.85
CA LEU A 254 12.95 -15.08 12.51
C LEU A 254 13.72 -14.39 11.39
N GLU A 255 13.18 -13.34 10.80
CA GLU A 255 13.73 -12.63 9.66
C GLU A 255 13.84 -11.16 10.00
N THR A 256 14.97 -10.53 9.66
CA THR A 256 15.12 -9.07 9.77
C THR A 256 14.37 -8.36 8.63
N PRO A 257 14.08 -7.04 8.75
CA PRO A 257 13.44 -6.30 7.67
C PRO A 257 14.22 -6.39 6.35
N GLN A 258 15.55 -6.29 6.41
CA GLN A 258 16.39 -6.36 5.21
C GLN A 258 16.43 -7.76 4.60
N GLU A 259 16.46 -8.82 5.41
CA GLU A 259 16.35 -10.21 4.93
C GLU A 259 14.98 -10.46 4.29
N MET A 260 13.90 -9.87 4.82
CA MET A 260 12.58 -9.94 4.23
C MET A 260 12.57 -9.34 2.82
N PHE A 261 13.07 -8.11 2.64
CA PHE A 261 13.13 -7.47 1.33
C PHE A 261 14.01 -8.24 0.35
N LEU A 262 15.13 -8.77 0.84
CA LEU A 262 16.01 -9.60 0.02
C LEU A 262 15.34 -10.92 -0.40
N GLY A 263 14.64 -11.59 0.51
CA GLY A 263 13.89 -12.81 0.20
C GLY A 263 12.78 -12.59 -0.82
N ILE A 264 12.07 -11.46 -0.76
CA ILE A 264 11.10 -11.05 -1.77
C ILE A 264 11.80 -10.81 -3.12
N ALA A 265 12.94 -10.11 -3.11
CA ALA A 265 13.70 -9.83 -4.32
C ALA A 265 14.25 -11.10 -4.98
N LEU A 266 14.74 -12.06 -4.20
CA LEU A 266 15.14 -13.39 -4.67
C LEU A 266 13.95 -14.10 -5.34
N HIS A 267 12.79 -14.11 -4.70
CA HIS A 267 11.58 -14.71 -5.28
C HIS A 267 11.24 -14.07 -6.62
N LEU A 268 11.14 -12.74 -6.68
CA LEU A 268 10.70 -12.01 -7.87
C LEU A 268 11.70 -12.11 -9.04
N ALA A 269 12.98 -12.39 -8.78
CA ALA A 269 14.00 -12.47 -9.80
C ALA A 269 14.25 -13.89 -10.35
N MET A 270 13.56 -14.92 -9.87
CA MET A 270 13.79 -16.31 -10.29
C MET A 270 13.70 -16.51 -11.80
N ASN A 271 12.82 -15.78 -12.48
CA ASN A 271 12.59 -15.92 -13.94
C ASN A 271 13.49 -15.01 -14.80
N GLU A 272 14.52 -14.37 -14.22
CA GLU A 272 15.39 -13.43 -14.94
C GLU A 272 16.64 -14.09 -15.56
N GLY A 273 16.70 -15.41 -15.61
CA GLY A 273 17.76 -16.15 -16.27
C GLY A 273 19.16 -15.81 -15.74
N SER A 274 20.12 -15.53 -16.64
CA SER A 274 21.51 -15.19 -16.29
C SER A 274 21.64 -13.84 -15.58
N ASP A 275 20.70 -12.94 -15.78
CA ASP A 275 20.72 -11.59 -15.20
C ASP A 275 20.04 -11.52 -13.80
N ARG A 276 19.62 -12.66 -13.26
CA ARG A 276 18.81 -12.71 -12.03
C ARG A 276 19.44 -11.97 -10.84
N MET A 277 20.74 -12.08 -10.63
CA MET A 277 21.39 -11.40 -9.51
C MET A 277 21.39 -9.87 -9.63
N ARG A 278 21.49 -9.35 -10.85
CA ARG A 278 21.30 -7.93 -11.14
C ARG A 278 19.88 -7.47 -10.79
N TRP A 279 18.86 -8.28 -11.12
CA TRP A 279 17.46 -7.97 -10.79
C TRP A 279 17.16 -8.17 -9.31
N VAL A 280 17.75 -9.16 -8.66
CA VAL A 280 17.70 -9.29 -7.18
C VAL A 280 18.15 -7.98 -6.52
N LYS A 281 19.31 -7.44 -6.94
CA LYS A 281 19.83 -6.18 -6.39
C LYS A 281 18.89 -5.01 -6.67
N ARG A 282 18.33 -4.89 -7.89
CA ARG A 282 17.40 -3.80 -8.25
C ARG A 282 16.08 -3.90 -7.46
N PHE A 283 15.50 -5.08 -7.36
CA PHE A 283 14.27 -5.28 -6.59
C PHE A 283 14.49 -5.03 -5.09
N TYR A 284 15.59 -5.54 -4.55
CA TYR A 284 15.97 -5.26 -3.16
C TYR A 284 16.14 -3.76 -2.89
N ASP A 285 16.88 -3.06 -3.73
CA ASP A 285 17.11 -1.62 -3.57
C ASP A 285 15.79 -0.84 -3.60
N MET A 286 14.94 -1.12 -4.57
CA MET A 286 13.63 -0.48 -4.74
C MET A 286 12.72 -0.68 -3.50
N LEU A 287 12.66 -1.91 -2.98
CA LEU A 287 11.81 -2.25 -1.84
C LEU A 287 12.39 -1.70 -0.52
N SER A 288 13.68 -1.91 -0.28
CA SER A 288 14.33 -1.56 0.99
C SER A 288 14.57 -0.06 1.16
N ARG A 289 14.55 0.73 0.07
CA ARG A 289 14.55 2.20 0.12
C ARG A 289 13.16 2.80 0.27
N MET A 290 12.13 1.97 0.41
CA MET A 290 10.73 2.40 0.51
C MET A 290 10.25 3.21 -0.70
N GLU A 291 10.84 3.00 -1.87
CA GLU A 291 10.46 3.66 -3.13
C GLU A 291 9.19 3.06 -3.74
N VAL A 292 9.04 1.74 -3.59
CA VAL A 292 7.89 0.97 -4.05
C VAL A 292 7.49 -0.04 -2.98
N THR A 293 6.20 -0.21 -2.80
CA THR A 293 5.64 -1.33 -2.03
C THR A 293 4.87 -2.26 -2.95
N MET A 294 5.11 -3.56 -2.83
CA MET A 294 4.25 -4.56 -3.48
C MET A 294 2.96 -4.74 -2.68
N ALA A 295 1.96 -5.36 -3.30
CA ALA A 295 0.73 -5.72 -2.59
C ALA A 295 1.01 -6.54 -1.32
N THR A 296 0.16 -6.38 -0.31
CA THR A 296 0.32 -7.10 0.97
C THR A 296 0.56 -8.60 0.81
N PRO A 297 -0.16 -9.36 -0.06
CA PRO A 297 0.13 -10.77 -0.26
C PRO A 297 1.53 -11.01 -0.83
N THR A 298 2.01 -10.19 -1.76
CA THR A 298 3.38 -10.30 -2.29
C THR A 298 4.40 -10.08 -1.18
N MET A 299 4.24 -9.00 -0.39
CA MET A 299 5.15 -8.69 0.71
C MET A 299 5.16 -9.78 1.78
N SER A 300 4.01 -10.40 2.06
CA SER A 300 3.86 -11.39 3.11
C SER A 300 4.22 -12.82 2.68
N ASN A 301 3.91 -13.20 1.43
CA ASN A 301 3.91 -14.60 1.00
C ASN A 301 5.00 -14.95 -0.01
N ALA A 302 5.57 -13.99 -0.73
CA ALA A 302 6.76 -14.23 -1.55
C ALA A 302 7.81 -14.90 -0.63
N ARG A 303 8.46 -15.93 -1.11
CA ARG A 303 9.39 -16.80 -0.36
C ARG A 303 8.77 -17.86 0.59
N LYS A 304 7.45 -17.86 0.80
CA LYS A 304 6.78 -18.90 1.60
C LYS A 304 6.34 -20.09 0.74
N PRO A 305 6.06 -21.26 1.33
CA PRO A 305 5.61 -22.44 0.58
C PRO A 305 4.35 -22.21 -0.25
N TYR A 306 3.37 -21.49 0.31
CA TYR A 306 2.13 -21.13 -0.38
C TYR A 306 2.17 -19.65 -0.74
N HIS A 307 2.88 -19.34 -1.82
CA HIS A 307 3.17 -17.99 -2.30
C HIS A 307 2.05 -17.44 -3.19
N GLN A 308 0.82 -17.35 -2.66
CA GLN A 308 -0.25 -16.59 -3.28
C GLN A 308 0.07 -15.10 -3.14
N LEU A 309 0.33 -14.41 -4.26
CA LEU A 309 0.90 -13.06 -4.31
C LEU A 309 -0.12 -11.97 -4.68
N SER A 310 -1.30 -12.36 -5.17
CA SER A 310 -2.32 -11.43 -5.68
C SER A 310 -3.27 -10.98 -4.59
N SER A 311 -3.65 -9.70 -4.57
CA SER A 311 -4.47 -9.13 -3.49
C SER A 311 -5.96 -9.34 -3.69
N CYS A 312 -6.45 -9.25 -4.94
CA CYS A 312 -7.88 -9.32 -5.24
C CYS A 312 -8.15 -10.16 -6.48
N PHE A 313 -9.40 -10.63 -6.54
CA PHE A 313 -9.94 -11.40 -7.66
C PHE A 313 -11.32 -10.85 -8.02
N VAL A 314 -11.76 -11.06 -9.29
CA VAL A 314 -13.09 -10.62 -9.70
C VAL A 314 -13.77 -11.73 -10.49
N ASP A 315 -15.03 -12.02 -10.15
CA ASP A 315 -15.85 -13.07 -10.77
C ASP A 315 -17.18 -12.52 -11.29
N THR A 316 -17.66 -13.10 -12.38
CA THR A 316 -18.99 -12.83 -12.95
C THR A 316 -19.91 -13.99 -12.59
N VAL A 317 -20.89 -13.75 -11.74
CA VAL A 317 -21.81 -14.77 -11.24
C VAL A 317 -22.86 -15.08 -12.34
N PRO A 318 -22.90 -16.31 -12.88
CA PRO A 318 -23.90 -16.69 -13.89
C PRO A 318 -25.25 -16.96 -13.26
N ASP A 319 -26.34 -16.82 -14.06
CA ASP A 319 -27.74 -17.06 -13.62
C ASP A 319 -28.11 -18.55 -13.62
N SER A 320 -27.39 -19.34 -12.84
CA SER A 320 -27.68 -20.76 -12.63
C SER A 320 -27.30 -21.20 -11.23
N LEU A 321 -27.96 -22.21 -10.69
CA LEU A 321 -27.66 -22.73 -9.35
C LEU A 321 -26.20 -23.18 -9.24
N ASP A 322 -25.77 -24.00 -10.20
CA ASP A 322 -24.38 -24.52 -10.21
C ASP A 322 -23.36 -23.39 -10.37
N GLY A 323 -23.68 -22.38 -11.18
CA GLY A 323 -22.82 -21.21 -11.38
C GLY A 323 -22.68 -20.34 -10.14
N ILE A 324 -23.81 -20.06 -9.46
CA ILE A 324 -23.81 -19.27 -8.22
C ILE A 324 -23.01 -19.98 -7.12
N TYR A 325 -23.25 -21.29 -6.90
CA TYR A 325 -22.50 -22.04 -5.90
C TYR A 325 -21.02 -22.22 -6.26
N ARG A 326 -20.67 -22.33 -7.54
CA ARG A 326 -19.28 -22.32 -8.00
C ARG A 326 -18.60 -21.00 -7.68
N SER A 327 -19.27 -19.87 -7.90
CA SER A 327 -18.73 -18.54 -7.52
C SER A 327 -18.53 -18.44 -6.01
N LEU A 328 -19.41 -19.00 -5.19
CA LEU A 328 -19.23 -19.09 -3.73
C LEU A 328 -18.02 -19.98 -3.34
N ASP A 329 -17.88 -21.15 -3.97
CA ASP A 329 -16.72 -22.05 -3.75
C ASP A 329 -15.41 -21.37 -4.17
N ASN A 330 -15.39 -20.71 -5.31
CA ASN A 330 -14.24 -19.92 -5.77
C ASN A 330 -13.89 -18.83 -4.76
N PHE A 331 -14.88 -18.09 -4.25
CA PHE A 331 -14.68 -17.07 -3.23
C PHE A 331 -14.09 -17.67 -1.94
N ALA A 332 -14.62 -18.79 -1.45
CA ALA A 332 -14.10 -19.46 -0.26
C ALA A 332 -12.63 -19.87 -0.44
N LYS A 333 -12.26 -20.41 -1.60
CA LYS A 333 -10.87 -20.79 -1.93
C LYS A 333 -9.95 -19.58 -2.02
N VAL A 334 -10.39 -18.49 -2.64
CA VAL A 334 -9.63 -17.24 -2.72
C VAL A 334 -9.43 -16.64 -1.33
N SER A 335 -10.50 -16.56 -0.52
CA SER A 335 -10.46 -16.04 0.85
C SER A 335 -9.48 -16.79 1.73
N LYS A 336 -9.51 -18.14 1.68
CA LYS A 336 -8.57 -19.00 2.41
C LYS A 336 -7.10 -18.63 2.20
N PHE A 337 -6.72 -18.18 1.00
CA PHE A 337 -5.35 -17.80 0.66
C PHE A 337 -5.11 -16.29 0.71
N GLY A 338 -6.00 -15.53 1.35
CA GLY A 338 -5.78 -14.13 1.65
C GLY A 338 -6.20 -13.15 0.55
N GLY A 339 -6.93 -13.60 -0.48
CA GLY A 339 -7.45 -12.74 -1.54
C GLY A 339 -8.81 -12.12 -1.19
N GLY A 340 -9.00 -10.84 -1.52
CA GLY A 340 -10.32 -10.20 -1.56
C GLY A 340 -11.03 -10.51 -2.87
N MET A 341 -12.36 -10.30 -2.94
CA MET A 341 -13.12 -10.60 -4.16
C MET A 341 -14.11 -9.50 -4.52
N GLY A 342 -14.25 -9.24 -5.83
CA GLY A 342 -15.38 -8.53 -6.42
C GLY A 342 -16.29 -9.52 -7.13
N MET A 343 -17.60 -9.45 -6.90
CA MET A 343 -18.57 -10.37 -7.51
C MET A 343 -19.68 -9.57 -8.23
N TYR A 344 -19.83 -9.80 -9.53
CA TYR A 344 -20.86 -9.17 -10.33
C TYR A 344 -22.12 -10.03 -10.38
N PHE A 345 -23.21 -9.50 -9.82
CA PHE A 345 -24.53 -10.16 -9.75
C PHE A 345 -25.54 -9.68 -10.82
N GLY A 346 -25.15 -8.79 -11.71
CA GLY A 346 -26.05 -8.19 -12.70
C GLY A 346 -26.64 -9.17 -13.70
N LYS A 347 -26.07 -10.38 -13.84
CA LYS A 347 -26.64 -11.45 -14.68
C LYS A 347 -27.70 -12.29 -13.96
N VAL A 348 -27.74 -12.27 -12.62
CA VAL A 348 -28.64 -13.10 -11.81
C VAL A 348 -30.07 -12.52 -11.86
N ARG A 349 -31.03 -13.34 -12.09
CA ARG A 349 -32.45 -12.96 -12.17
C ARG A 349 -32.98 -12.33 -10.89
N ALA A 350 -33.88 -11.33 -11.07
CA ALA A 350 -34.48 -10.62 -9.96
C ALA A 350 -35.56 -11.45 -9.23
N ALA A 351 -35.87 -11.01 -8.00
CA ALA A 351 -36.97 -11.56 -7.23
C ALA A 351 -38.31 -11.50 -8.01
N GLY A 352 -39.11 -12.55 -7.87
CA GLY A 352 -40.39 -12.68 -8.56
C GLY A 352 -40.29 -13.13 -10.03
N SER A 353 -39.08 -13.31 -10.57
CA SER A 353 -38.93 -13.85 -11.93
C SER A 353 -39.28 -15.34 -12.02
N THR A 354 -39.33 -15.86 -13.23
CA THR A 354 -39.72 -17.26 -13.52
C THR A 354 -38.58 -18.25 -13.27
N ILE A 355 -38.91 -19.41 -12.70
CA ILE A 355 -38.06 -20.60 -12.68
C ILE A 355 -38.84 -21.76 -13.27
N ARG A 356 -38.32 -22.38 -14.33
CA ARG A 356 -38.95 -23.51 -15.03
C ARG A 356 -40.41 -23.22 -15.41
N GLY A 357 -40.74 -21.99 -15.82
CA GLY A 357 -42.10 -21.54 -16.19
C GLY A 357 -42.99 -21.12 -15.02
N PHE A 358 -42.59 -21.36 -13.77
CA PHE A 358 -43.35 -20.90 -12.60
C PHE A 358 -43.03 -19.43 -12.29
N GLN A 359 -44.04 -18.56 -12.46
CA GLN A 359 -43.92 -17.14 -12.12
C GLN A 359 -43.77 -16.93 -10.63
N GLY A 360 -42.99 -15.91 -10.24
CA GLY A 360 -42.82 -15.55 -8.85
C GLY A 360 -41.87 -16.48 -8.05
N ALA A 361 -41.28 -17.47 -8.69
CA ALA A 361 -40.49 -18.50 -7.99
C ALA A 361 -39.05 -18.04 -7.61
N ALA A 362 -38.49 -17.07 -8.34
CA ALA A 362 -37.15 -16.59 -8.10
C ALA A 362 -37.06 -15.75 -6.81
N GLY A 363 -36.04 -16.03 -5.99
CA GLY A 363 -35.79 -15.30 -4.73
C GLY A 363 -35.00 -14.02 -4.86
N GLY A 364 -34.47 -13.73 -6.05
CA GLY A 364 -33.65 -12.54 -6.33
C GLY A 364 -32.23 -12.58 -5.78
N VAL A 365 -31.47 -11.52 -6.05
CA VAL A 365 -30.02 -11.46 -5.75
C VAL A 365 -29.73 -11.40 -4.24
N ILE A 366 -30.62 -10.80 -3.44
CA ILE A 366 -30.37 -10.56 -2.01
C ILE A 366 -30.13 -11.86 -1.25
N ARG A 367 -30.90 -12.91 -1.55
CA ARG A 367 -30.75 -14.22 -0.89
C ARG A 367 -29.39 -14.86 -1.19
N TRP A 368 -28.89 -14.69 -2.40
CA TRP A 368 -27.56 -15.19 -2.79
C TRP A 368 -26.44 -14.37 -2.17
N ILE A 369 -26.58 -13.04 -2.11
CA ILE A 369 -25.61 -12.15 -1.45
C ILE A 369 -25.50 -12.46 0.05
N ARG A 370 -26.56 -12.92 0.72
CA ARG A 370 -26.46 -13.39 2.09
C ARG A 370 -25.55 -14.62 2.25
N LEU A 371 -25.60 -15.55 1.31
CA LEU A 371 -24.65 -16.68 1.32
C LEU A 371 -23.21 -16.22 1.10
N VAL A 372 -23.01 -15.18 0.27
CA VAL A 372 -21.69 -14.54 0.13
C VAL A 372 -21.22 -13.94 1.47
N ASN A 373 -22.10 -13.22 2.16
CA ASN A 373 -21.86 -12.67 3.49
C ASN A 373 -21.44 -13.75 4.49
N ASP A 374 -22.23 -14.82 4.59
CA ASP A 374 -21.96 -15.92 5.52
C ASP A 374 -20.67 -16.67 5.16
N THR A 375 -20.35 -16.77 3.87
CA THR A 375 -19.08 -17.32 3.39
C THR A 375 -17.90 -16.43 3.78
N ALA A 376 -18.04 -15.10 3.68
CA ALA A 376 -17.01 -14.15 4.09
C ALA A 376 -16.68 -14.26 5.58
N VAL A 377 -17.71 -14.46 6.41
CA VAL A 377 -17.55 -14.67 7.86
C VAL A 377 -16.97 -16.04 8.19
N ALA A 378 -17.43 -17.09 7.46
CA ALA A 378 -17.05 -18.48 7.74
C ALA A 378 -15.62 -18.83 7.31
N VAL A 379 -15.12 -18.21 6.24
CA VAL A 379 -13.79 -18.49 5.68
C VAL A 379 -12.91 -17.25 5.84
N ASP A 380 -12.39 -17.11 7.05
CA ASP A 380 -11.39 -16.10 7.34
C ASP A 380 -10.00 -16.47 6.78
N GLN A 381 -9.12 -15.49 6.70
CA GLN A 381 -7.76 -15.63 6.20
C GLN A 381 -6.83 -16.15 7.32
N LEU A 382 -7.00 -17.40 7.72
CA LEU A 382 -6.20 -18.09 8.76
C LEU A 382 -6.23 -17.37 10.13
N GLY A 383 -7.35 -16.73 10.49
CA GLY A 383 -7.49 -15.97 11.73
C GLY A 383 -6.68 -14.66 11.75
N MET A 384 -6.11 -14.26 10.61
CA MET A 384 -5.32 -13.03 10.48
C MET A 384 -6.15 -11.86 9.93
N ARG A 385 -7.17 -12.15 9.11
CA ARG A 385 -8.07 -11.20 8.47
C ARG A 385 -9.44 -11.83 8.27
N GLN A 386 -10.49 -11.02 8.32
CA GLN A 386 -11.82 -11.43 7.87
C GLN A 386 -11.86 -11.51 6.35
N GLY A 387 -12.66 -12.45 5.79
CA GLY A 387 -12.96 -12.49 4.37
C GLY A 387 -13.66 -11.21 3.95
N ALA A 388 -13.29 -10.66 2.79
CA ALA A 388 -13.86 -9.40 2.31
C ALA A 388 -14.27 -9.51 0.85
N VAL A 389 -15.48 -9.00 0.53
CA VAL A 389 -16.06 -9.10 -0.79
C VAL A 389 -16.92 -7.88 -1.13
N ALA A 390 -16.72 -7.34 -2.33
CA ALA A 390 -17.62 -6.36 -2.90
C ALA A 390 -18.60 -7.05 -3.86
N VAL A 391 -19.87 -6.68 -3.77
CA VAL A 391 -20.95 -7.21 -4.64
C VAL A 391 -21.49 -6.08 -5.51
N TYR A 392 -21.54 -6.31 -6.80
CA TYR A 392 -21.86 -5.32 -7.81
C TYR A 392 -23.21 -5.63 -8.48
N LEU A 393 -24.05 -4.60 -8.61
CA LEU A 393 -25.36 -4.69 -9.27
C LEU A 393 -25.59 -3.48 -10.18
N ASP A 394 -26.26 -3.68 -11.28
CA ASP A 394 -26.60 -2.60 -12.20
C ASP A 394 -27.70 -1.67 -11.67
N ALA A 395 -27.58 -0.38 -12.00
CA ALA A 395 -28.53 0.64 -11.60
C ALA A 395 -29.97 0.41 -12.14
N TRP A 396 -30.14 -0.43 -13.16
CA TRP A 396 -31.39 -0.79 -13.76
C TRP A 396 -31.95 -2.16 -13.31
N HIS A 397 -31.22 -2.88 -12.43
CA HIS A 397 -31.69 -4.18 -11.95
C HIS A 397 -32.90 -4.05 -11.02
N ARG A 398 -33.89 -4.94 -11.15
CA ARG A 398 -35.17 -4.84 -10.41
C ARG A 398 -35.01 -4.91 -8.88
N ASP A 399 -34.01 -5.60 -8.39
CA ASP A 399 -33.71 -5.76 -6.95
C ASP A 399 -32.84 -4.61 -6.38
N LEU A 400 -32.50 -3.57 -7.15
CA LEU A 400 -31.64 -2.49 -6.73
C LEU A 400 -32.10 -1.78 -5.45
N PRO A 401 -33.38 -1.45 -5.23
CA PRO A 401 -33.83 -0.76 -4.02
C PRO A 401 -33.55 -1.58 -2.74
N GLU A 402 -33.72 -2.88 -2.79
CA GLU A 402 -33.45 -3.81 -1.70
C GLU A 402 -31.93 -4.00 -1.51
N PHE A 403 -31.18 -4.04 -2.61
CA PHE A 403 -29.72 -4.10 -2.60
C PHE A 403 -29.07 -2.90 -1.92
N LEU A 404 -29.59 -1.69 -2.13
CA LEU A 404 -29.10 -0.47 -1.50
C LEU A 404 -29.32 -0.41 0.03
N GLN A 405 -30.14 -1.33 0.56
CA GLN A 405 -30.46 -1.42 1.98
C GLN A 405 -29.70 -2.55 2.71
N LEU A 406 -28.82 -3.28 2.03
CA LEU A 406 -28.10 -4.44 2.57
C LEU A 406 -27.37 -4.15 3.89
N ARG A 407 -26.79 -2.96 4.04
CA ARG A 407 -25.98 -2.57 5.20
C ARG A 407 -26.64 -1.54 6.12
N THR A 408 -27.77 -0.96 5.73
CA THR A 408 -28.45 0.06 6.55
C THR A 408 -29.04 -0.56 7.82
N ASN A 409 -29.14 0.23 8.90
CA ASN A 409 -29.57 -0.24 10.22
C ASN A 409 -31.09 -0.45 10.35
N ASN A 410 -31.87 -0.17 9.33
CA ASN A 410 -33.33 -0.30 9.32
C ASN A 410 -33.81 -1.37 8.34
N GLY A 411 -34.93 -2.00 8.64
CA GLY A 411 -35.58 -3.01 7.81
C GLY A 411 -35.49 -4.42 8.40
N ASP A 412 -35.85 -5.45 7.58
CA ASP A 412 -35.84 -6.85 8.00
C ASP A 412 -34.39 -7.40 8.01
N ASP A 413 -33.92 -7.86 9.16
CA ASP A 413 -32.57 -8.43 9.35
C ASP A 413 -32.30 -9.63 8.45
N ARG A 414 -33.34 -10.34 8.01
CA ARG A 414 -33.21 -11.43 7.04
C ARG A 414 -32.84 -10.96 5.64
N MET A 415 -32.90 -9.66 5.38
CA MET A 415 -32.51 -9.03 4.11
C MET A 415 -31.18 -8.27 4.24
N LYS A 416 -30.46 -8.42 5.37
CA LYS A 416 -29.19 -7.75 5.63
C LYS A 416 -27.99 -8.63 5.32
N ALA A 417 -26.88 -7.96 4.94
CA ALA A 417 -25.57 -8.52 4.69
C ALA A 417 -24.52 -7.46 5.05
N HIS A 418 -24.08 -7.44 6.30
CA HIS A 418 -23.26 -6.38 6.84
C HIS A 418 -21.77 -6.51 6.49
N ASP A 419 -21.32 -7.74 6.16
CA ASP A 419 -19.92 -8.05 5.88
C ASP A 419 -19.59 -8.04 4.38
N VAL A 420 -20.53 -7.65 3.53
CA VAL A 420 -20.31 -7.40 2.10
C VAL A 420 -20.36 -5.91 1.79
N PHE A 421 -19.66 -5.50 0.74
CA PHE A 421 -19.62 -4.10 0.29
C PHE A 421 -20.42 -3.94 -1.02
N PRO A 422 -21.63 -3.37 -0.98
CA PRO A 422 -22.40 -3.14 -2.18
C PRO A 422 -21.79 -2.05 -3.06
N ALA A 423 -21.89 -2.26 -4.37
CA ALA A 423 -21.48 -1.32 -5.41
C ALA A 423 -22.50 -1.28 -6.53
N VAL A 424 -22.74 -0.11 -7.13
CA VAL A 424 -23.69 0.08 -8.22
C VAL A 424 -22.98 0.46 -9.50
N CYS A 425 -23.35 -0.25 -10.59
CA CYS A 425 -22.85 0.01 -11.93
C CYS A 425 -23.82 0.96 -12.66
N TYR A 426 -23.35 2.17 -12.94
CA TYR A 426 -24.16 3.23 -13.55
C TYR A 426 -23.86 3.38 -15.03
N PRO A 427 -24.91 3.36 -15.92
CA PRO A 427 -24.77 3.84 -17.30
C PRO A 427 -24.80 5.37 -17.36
N ASP A 428 -24.23 5.97 -18.39
CA ASP A 428 -24.23 7.42 -18.61
C ASP A 428 -25.64 8.02 -18.62
N LEU A 429 -26.62 7.31 -19.15
CA LEU A 429 -28.03 7.74 -19.18
C LEU A 429 -28.55 8.08 -17.77
N PHE A 430 -28.17 7.29 -16.76
CA PHE A 430 -28.63 7.52 -15.39
C PHE A 430 -28.13 8.89 -14.86
N TRP A 431 -26.85 9.17 -15.03
CA TRP A 431 -26.27 10.44 -14.58
C TRP A 431 -26.76 11.63 -15.37
N ARG A 432 -26.93 11.47 -16.68
CA ARG A 432 -27.50 12.52 -17.53
C ARG A 432 -28.92 12.88 -17.09
N LEU A 433 -29.79 11.88 -16.82
CA LEU A 433 -31.13 12.13 -16.28
C LEU A 433 -31.10 12.72 -14.87
N ALA A 434 -30.17 12.28 -14.01
CA ALA A 434 -30.00 12.86 -12.67
C ALA A 434 -29.62 14.35 -12.72
N GLU A 435 -28.94 14.78 -13.75
CA GLU A 435 -28.54 16.15 -13.96
C GLU A 435 -29.63 17.00 -14.61
N GLU A 436 -30.22 16.51 -15.72
CA GLU A 436 -31.17 17.26 -16.56
C GLU A 436 -32.60 17.25 -15.99
N ASN A 437 -33.04 16.10 -15.47
CA ASN A 437 -34.39 15.89 -14.95
C ASN A 437 -34.43 14.76 -13.91
N ILE A 438 -34.13 15.10 -12.67
CA ILE A 438 -34.06 14.13 -11.57
C ILE A 438 -35.41 13.41 -11.28
N ASP A 439 -36.53 14.00 -11.69
CA ASP A 439 -37.86 13.42 -11.56
C ASP A 439 -38.21 12.53 -12.78
N ALA A 440 -37.29 12.34 -13.74
CA ALA A 440 -37.50 11.45 -14.89
C ALA A 440 -37.76 10.00 -14.43
N PRO A 441 -38.60 9.28 -15.17
CA PRO A 441 -38.87 7.88 -14.89
C PRO A 441 -37.60 7.04 -15.14
N TRP A 442 -37.34 6.12 -14.23
CA TRP A 442 -36.29 5.10 -14.32
C TRP A 442 -36.93 3.73 -14.15
N HIS A 443 -36.62 2.81 -15.06
CA HIS A 443 -37.26 1.51 -15.10
C HIS A 443 -36.31 0.41 -14.69
N LEU A 444 -36.64 -0.29 -13.60
CA LEU A 444 -35.94 -1.42 -13.10
C LEU A 444 -36.49 -2.71 -13.69
N MET A 445 -35.63 -3.56 -14.24
CA MET A 445 -36.03 -4.76 -15.01
C MET A 445 -35.23 -5.98 -14.57
N CYS A 446 -35.71 -7.17 -14.97
CA CYS A 446 -35.00 -8.40 -14.69
C CYS A 446 -34.12 -8.81 -15.89
N PRO A 447 -32.83 -9.09 -15.73
CA PRO A 447 -31.94 -9.49 -16.82
C PRO A 447 -32.41 -10.77 -17.51
N HIS A 448 -32.88 -11.74 -16.75
CA HIS A 448 -33.42 -13.00 -17.32
C HIS A 448 -34.66 -12.80 -18.19
N GLU A 449 -35.58 -11.92 -17.81
CA GLU A 449 -36.77 -11.59 -18.64
C GLU A 449 -36.37 -10.93 -19.95
N ILE A 450 -35.40 -9.99 -19.88
CA ILE A 450 -34.86 -9.33 -21.06
C ILE A 450 -34.27 -10.36 -22.02
N LEU A 451 -33.38 -11.23 -21.50
CA LEU A 451 -32.76 -12.30 -22.30
C LEU A 451 -33.82 -13.21 -22.95
N THR A 452 -34.82 -13.58 -22.17
CA THR A 452 -35.91 -14.47 -22.68
C THR A 452 -36.76 -13.81 -23.76
N VAL A 453 -37.11 -12.53 -23.59
CA VAL A 453 -38.02 -11.81 -24.50
C VAL A 453 -37.30 -11.25 -25.72
N LYS A 454 -36.08 -10.72 -25.53
CA LYS A 454 -35.31 -10.00 -26.56
C LYS A 454 -34.23 -10.84 -27.22
N GLY A 455 -33.81 -11.95 -26.61
CA GLY A 455 -32.70 -12.78 -27.11
C GLY A 455 -31.31 -12.20 -26.92
N TYR A 456 -31.17 -11.13 -26.13
CA TYR A 456 -29.90 -10.55 -25.74
C TYR A 456 -29.84 -10.22 -24.26
N ALA A 457 -28.67 -10.24 -23.67
CA ALA A 457 -28.41 -9.81 -22.31
C ALA A 457 -28.09 -8.32 -22.31
N LEU A 458 -28.90 -7.48 -21.64
CA LEU A 458 -28.73 -6.02 -21.63
C LEU A 458 -27.43 -5.60 -20.95
N GLU A 459 -27.01 -6.36 -19.95
CA GLU A 459 -25.75 -6.14 -19.22
C GLU A 459 -24.50 -6.32 -20.08
N ASP A 460 -24.58 -6.95 -21.24
CA ASP A 460 -23.46 -7.17 -22.16
C ASP A 460 -23.20 -5.97 -23.09
N TYR A 461 -23.91 -4.87 -22.88
CA TYR A 461 -23.78 -3.64 -23.65
C TYR A 461 -23.41 -2.46 -22.76
N TRP A 462 -22.94 -1.38 -23.39
CA TRP A 462 -22.59 -0.12 -22.74
C TRP A 462 -22.76 1.05 -23.73
N GLY A 463 -22.77 2.29 -23.23
CA GLY A 463 -22.89 3.52 -24.01
C GLY A 463 -24.18 3.61 -24.81
N THR A 464 -24.10 4.14 -26.01
CA THR A 464 -25.27 4.39 -26.88
C THR A 464 -26.02 3.12 -27.28
N GLU A 465 -25.31 2.00 -27.45
CA GLU A 465 -25.94 0.72 -27.80
C GLU A 465 -26.73 0.17 -26.61
N TRP A 466 -26.19 0.30 -25.38
CA TRP A 466 -26.94 -0.03 -24.18
C TRP A 466 -28.20 0.83 -24.03
N GLU A 467 -28.08 2.14 -24.20
CA GLU A 467 -29.19 3.08 -24.08
C GLU A 467 -30.31 2.74 -25.05
N LYS A 468 -29.98 2.50 -26.32
CA LYS A 468 -30.94 2.08 -27.34
C LYS A 468 -31.69 0.80 -26.94
N ARG A 469 -30.97 -0.22 -26.44
CA ARG A 469 -31.54 -1.49 -26.02
C ARG A 469 -32.37 -1.36 -24.73
N TYR A 470 -31.93 -0.51 -23.80
CA TYR A 470 -32.68 -0.21 -22.60
C TYR A 470 -34.05 0.41 -22.94
N LEU A 471 -34.06 1.41 -23.81
CA LEU A 471 -35.31 2.04 -24.26
C LEU A 471 -36.20 1.07 -25.04
N ASP A 472 -35.63 0.18 -25.85
CA ASP A 472 -36.39 -0.90 -26.52
C ASP A 472 -37.04 -1.85 -25.50
N CYS A 473 -36.35 -2.19 -24.43
CA CYS A 473 -36.91 -2.99 -23.32
C CYS A 473 -37.99 -2.23 -22.55
N VAL A 474 -37.79 -0.94 -22.30
CA VAL A 474 -38.78 -0.08 -21.62
C VAL A 474 -40.09 0.00 -22.41
N ASN A 475 -40.03 0.06 -23.73
CA ASN A 475 -41.18 0.15 -24.60
C ASN A 475 -41.85 -1.20 -24.88
N ASP A 476 -41.26 -2.32 -24.51
CA ASP A 476 -41.84 -3.64 -24.75
C ASP A 476 -42.81 -4.04 -23.61
N PRO A 477 -44.10 -4.24 -23.89
CA PRO A 477 -45.07 -4.58 -22.86
C PRO A 477 -44.90 -6.00 -22.27
N ARG A 478 -44.11 -6.86 -22.89
CA ARG A 478 -43.85 -8.23 -22.43
C ARG A 478 -42.83 -8.29 -21.30
N ILE A 479 -42.06 -7.19 -21.11
CA ILE A 479 -41.07 -7.11 -20.05
C ILE A 479 -41.69 -6.40 -18.85
N GLU A 480 -41.68 -7.06 -17.69
CA GLU A 480 -42.15 -6.45 -16.45
C GLU A 480 -41.21 -5.36 -15.96
N LYS A 481 -41.72 -4.20 -15.61
CA LYS A 481 -41.00 -3.04 -15.17
C LYS A 481 -41.43 -2.56 -13.80
N ARG A 482 -40.49 -2.30 -12.91
CA ARG A 482 -40.72 -1.51 -11.71
C ARG A 482 -40.28 -0.08 -11.98
N SER A 483 -41.27 0.79 -12.20
CA SER A 483 -41.02 2.20 -12.50
C SER A 483 -40.84 3.00 -11.22
N VAL A 484 -39.76 3.75 -11.15
CA VAL A 484 -39.39 4.68 -10.06
C VAL A 484 -38.92 5.99 -10.70
N THR A 485 -38.61 7.00 -9.92
CA THR A 485 -37.89 8.17 -10.43
C THR A 485 -36.37 8.03 -10.21
N VAL A 486 -35.58 8.70 -11.03
CA VAL A 486 -34.12 8.82 -10.80
C VAL A 486 -33.86 9.34 -9.39
N LYS A 487 -34.66 10.31 -8.93
CA LYS A 487 -34.61 10.89 -7.58
C LYS A 487 -34.76 9.85 -6.46
N ASP A 488 -35.64 8.87 -6.64
CA ASP A 488 -35.87 7.82 -5.67
C ASP A 488 -34.61 6.95 -5.51
N ILE A 489 -33.98 6.58 -6.62
CA ILE A 489 -32.72 5.83 -6.60
C ILE A 489 -31.59 6.67 -6.01
N VAL A 490 -31.41 7.92 -6.45
CA VAL A 490 -30.39 8.83 -5.89
C VAL A 490 -30.58 8.98 -4.38
N ARG A 491 -31.81 9.13 -3.89
CA ARG A 491 -32.08 9.22 -2.45
C ARG A 491 -31.64 7.97 -1.69
N LEU A 492 -31.92 6.78 -2.22
CA LEU A 492 -31.51 5.52 -1.62
C LEU A 492 -29.99 5.38 -1.61
N VAL A 493 -29.32 5.68 -2.73
CA VAL A 493 -27.86 5.65 -2.86
C VAL A 493 -27.21 6.58 -1.84
N LEU A 494 -27.62 7.86 -1.81
CA LEU A 494 -27.01 8.86 -0.93
C LEU A 494 -27.28 8.57 0.53
N ARG A 495 -28.48 8.07 0.87
CA ARG A 495 -28.79 7.65 2.22
C ARG A 495 -27.87 6.51 2.67
N SER A 496 -27.76 5.46 1.86
CA SER A 496 -26.88 4.34 2.15
C SER A 496 -25.41 4.79 2.27
N ALA A 497 -24.96 5.65 1.35
CA ALA A 497 -23.59 6.17 1.36
C ALA A 497 -23.26 6.97 2.63
N VAL A 498 -24.18 7.81 3.08
CA VAL A 498 -23.99 8.58 4.33
C VAL A 498 -24.05 7.69 5.58
N GLU A 499 -24.94 6.68 5.60
CA GLU A 499 -25.10 5.78 6.74
C GLU A 499 -24.00 4.71 6.83
N THR A 500 -23.48 4.22 5.71
CA THR A 500 -22.63 3.02 5.71
C THR A 500 -21.31 3.17 4.95
N GLY A 501 -21.07 4.32 4.31
CA GLY A 501 -19.94 4.54 3.41
C GLY A 501 -20.13 3.91 2.02
N THR A 502 -21.17 3.10 1.83
CA THR A 502 -21.45 2.38 0.57
C THR A 502 -22.88 2.71 0.06
N PRO A 503 -23.23 2.51 -1.21
CA PRO A 503 -22.52 1.71 -2.21
C PRO A 503 -21.33 2.45 -2.84
N PHE A 504 -20.37 1.69 -3.34
CA PHE A 504 -19.37 2.21 -4.26
C PHE A 504 -20.04 2.55 -5.61
N ALA A 505 -19.47 3.51 -6.34
CA ALA A 505 -19.94 3.81 -7.68
C ALA A 505 -18.96 3.27 -8.73
N PHE A 506 -19.52 2.64 -9.76
CA PHE A 506 -18.80 2.15 -10.92
C PHE A 506 -19.47 2.70 -12.19
N ASN A 507 -18.78 3.63 -12.86
CA ASN A 507 -19.28 4.29 -14.07
C ASN A 507 -19.00 3.42 -15.30
N ARG A 508 -19.90 2.50 -15.59
CA ARG A 508 -19.75 1.44 -16.59
C ARG A 508 -19.32 1.95 -17.97
N ASP A 509 -19.98 3.00 -18.45
CA ASP A 509 -19.71 3.53 -19.79
C ASP A 509 -18.33 4.21 -19.85
N SER A 510 -17.96 4.97 -18.81
CA SER A 510 -16.63 5.57 -18.71
C SER A 510 -15.53 4.51 -18.68
N VAL A 511 -15.76 3.42 -17.94
CA VAL A 511 -14.81 2.30 -17.85
C VAL A 511 -14.62 1.63 -19.20
N ASN A 512 -15.72 1.24 -19.87
CA ASN A 512 -15.65 0.49 -21.12
C ASN A 512 -15.21 1.35 -22.31
N ARG A 513 -15.55 2.64 -22.33
CA ARG A 513 -15.06 3.60 -23.33
C ARG A 513 -13.54 3.69 -23.36
N MET A 514 -12.92 3.65 -22.18
CA MET A 514 -11.46 3.78 -22.00
C MET A 514 -10.74 2.41 -21.89
N ASN A 515 -11.45 1.30 -22.06
CA ASN A 515 -10.90 -0.04 -21.98
C ASN A 515 -9.96 -0.31 -23.17
N PRO A 516 -8.64 -0.54 -22.93
CA PRO A 516 -7.72 -0.80 -24.03
C PRO A 516 -7.90 -2.17 -24.72
N ASN A 517 -8.67 -3.07 -24.11
CA ASN A 517 -8.94 -4.42 -24.60
C ASN A 517 -10.42 -4.67 -24.94
N GLY A 518 -11.16 -3.61 -25.27
CA GLY A 518 -12.58 -3.70 -25.61
C GLY A 518 -12.92 -4.58 -26.82
N HIS A 519 -11.94 -4.93 -27.66
CA HIS A 519 -12.07 -5.83 -28.81
C HIS A 519 -12.30 -7.30 -28.41
N THR A 520 -11.93 -7.71 -27.19
CA THR A 520 -12.04 -9.11 -26.73
C THR A 520 -13.08 -9.34 -25.65
N GLY A 521 -13.61 -8.30 -25.04
CA GLY A 521 -14.55 -8.46 -23.94
C GLY A 521 -15.03 -7.15 -23.34
N MET A 522 -15.74 -7.27 -22.24
CA MET A 522 -16.35 -6.15 -21.52
C MET A 522 -15.97 -6.20 -20.04
N ILE A 523 -15.99 -5.04 -19.42
CA ILE A 523 -15.77 -4.87 -17.98
C ILE A 523 -17.13 -4.63 -17.32
N TYR A 524 -17.59 -5.60 -16.51
CA TYR A 524 -18.88 -5.51 -15.83
C TYR A 524 -18.81 -4.80 -14.50
N CYS A 525 -17.72 -5.03 -13.74
CA CYS A 525 -17.53 -4.48 -12.40
C CYS A 525 -16.06 -4.35 -12.05
N SER A 526 -15.75 -4.05 -10.79
CA SER A 526 -14.42 -3.93 -10.25
C SER A 526 -14.18 -4.94 -9.11
N ASN A 527 -12.99 -4.87 -8.51
CA ASN A 527 -12.61 -5.65 -7.32
C ASN A 527 -13.20 -5.06 -6.02
N LEU A 528 -12.72 -5.57 -4.89
CA LEU A 528 -13.10 -5.10 -3.55
C LEU A 528 -12.88 -3.60 -3.34
N CYS A 529 -11.73 -3.08 -3.82
CA CYS A 529 -11.32 -1.70 -3.58
C CYS A 529 -11.51 -0.75 -4.76
N THR A 530 -12.19 -1.20 -5.82
CA THR A 530 -12.65 -0.42 -6.99
C THR A 530 -11.58 0.09 -7.96
N GLU A 531 -10.31 -0.30 -7.80
CA GLU A 531 -9.24 0.15 -8.69
C GLU A 531 -9.03 -0.72 -9.93
N ILE A 532 -9.55 -1.94 -9.96
CA ILE A 532 -9.37 -2.88 -11.08
C ILE A 532 -10.48 -2.75 -12.11
N ALA A 533 -10.08 -2.63 -13.36
CA ALA A 533 -11.00 -2.60 -14.50
C ALA A 533 -10.42 -3.43 -15.65
N GLN A 534 -10.80 -4.70 -15.72
CA GLN A 534 -10.31 -5.68 -16.68
C GLN A 534 -11.47 -6.48 -17.28
N ASN A 535 -11.29 -7.00 -18.49
CA ASN A 535 -12.30 -7.82 -19.16
C ASN A 535 -12.69 -9.03 -18.32
N MET A 536 -13.99 -9.31 -18.29
CA MET A 536 -14.61 -10.36 -17.48
C MET A 536 -15.55 -11.22 -18.34
N ALA A 537 -15.69 -12.49 -17.97
CA ALA A 537 -16.70 -13.39 -18.53
C ALA A 537 -17.03 -14.49 -17.51
N PRO A 538 -18.30 -14.95 -17.43
CA PRO A 538 -18.69 -15.99 -16.50
C PRO A 538 -18.06 -17.34 -16.85
N ILE A 539 -17.84 -18.17 -15.83
CA ILE A 539 -17.47 -19.58 -16.01
C ILE A 539 -18.71 -20.37 -16.40
N GLU A 540 -18.66 -21.07 -17.53
CA GLU A 540 -19.80 -21.85 -18.04
C GLU A 540 -19.64 -23.34 -17.72
N HIS A 541 -20.72 -23.97 -17.30
CA HIS A 541 -20.80 -25.43 -17.19
C HIS A 541 -21.03 -26.01 -18.60
N ILE A 542 -20.24 -27.02 -18.98
CA ILE A 542 -20.35 -27.71 -20.28
C ILE A 542 -21.07 -29.04 -20.09
N SER A 543 -20.51 -29.94 -19.29
CA SER A 543 -21.05 -31.30 -19.07
C SER A 543 -20.61 -31.82 -17.70
N THR A 544 -21.38 -32.84 -17.23
CA THR A 544 -20.95 -33.70 -16.15
C THR A 544 -21.07 -35.14 -16.63
N GLU A 545 -19.96 -35.85 -16.66
CA GLU A 545 -19.85 -37.18 -17.26
C GLU A 545 -19.30 -38.19 -16.23
N VAL A 546 -19.72 -39.45 -16.40
CA VAL A 546 -19.21 -40.53 -15.59
C VAL A 546 -18.20 -41.35 -16.42
N HIS A 547 -16.98 -41.44 -15.94
CA HIS A 547 -15.89 -42.17 -16.57
C HIS A 547 -15.39 -43.30 -15.66
N THR A 548 -14.74 -44.28 -16.25
CA THR A 548 -14.00 -45.30 -15.52
C THR A 548 -12.50 -45.03 -15.69
N GLU A 549 -11.81 -44.78 -14.61
CA GLU A 549 -10.38 -44.52 -14.59
C GLU A 549 -9.69 -45.46 -13.60
N ASN A 550 -8.68 -46.20 -14.07
CA ASN A 550 -7.96 -47.20 -13.27
C ASN A 550 -8.84 -48.22 -12.54
N GLY A 551 -10.05 -48.55 -13.10
CA GLY A 551 -11.02 -49.45 -12.49
C GLY A 551 -12.01 -48.80 -11.53
N ASP A 552 -11.85 -47.52 -11.22
CA ASP A 552 -12.77 -46.76 -10.37
C ASP A 552 -13.74 -45.93 -11.22
N THR A 553 -14.95 -45.68 -10.69
CA THR A 553 -15.93 -44.81 -11.29
C THR A 553 -15.66 -43.38 -10.81
N VAL A 554 -15.38 -42.47 -11.75
CA VAL A 554 -15.14 -41.03 -11.48
C VAL A 554 -16.18 -40.17 -12.17
N VAL A 555 -16.57 -39.05 -11.51
CA VAL A 555 -17.46 -38.06 -12.07
C VAL A 555 -16.60 -36.85 -12.48
N VAL A 556 -16.60 -36.51 -13.74
CA VAL A 556 -15.85 -35.39 -14.32
C VAL A 556 -16.83 -34.26 -14.69
N THR A 557 -16.59 -33.08 -14.16
CA THR A 557 -17.34 -31.87 -14.53
C THR A 557 -16.47 -30.98 -15.41
N ALA A 558 -16.88 -30.78 -16.65
CA ALA A 558 -16.20 -29.92 -17.61
C ALA A 558 -16.78 -28.50 -17.56
N THR A 559 -15.91 -27.52 -17.55
CA THR A 559 -16.26 -26.09 -17.55
C THR A 559 -15.47 -25.34 -18.60
N ARG A 560 -16.07 -24.30 -19.20
CA ARG A 560 -15.33 -23.27 -19.96
C ARG A 560 -14.89 -22.19 -18.99
N PRO A 561 -13.60 -21.82 -18.92
CA PRO A 561 -13.05 -21.01 -17.84
C PRO A 561 -13.53 -19.57 -17.77
N GLY A 562 -14.12 -18.99 -18.79
CA GLY A 562 -14.47 -17.57 -18.80
C GLY A 562 -13.23 -16.66 -18.59
N GLU A 563 -13.45 -15.50 -17.98
CA GLU A 563 -12.40 -14.55 -17.61
C GLU A 563 -12.51 -14.24 -16.12
N PHE A 564 -11.74 -14.95 -15.31
CA PHE A 564 -11.66 -14.77 -13.86
C PHE A 564 -10.48 -13.85 -13.54
N VAL A 565 -10.77 -12.58 -13.19
CA VAL A 565 -9.77 -11.52 -13.09
C VAL A 565 -8.88 -11.66 -11.86
N VAL A 566 -7.62 -11.30 -12.01
CA VAL A 566 -6.60 -11.29 -10.93
C VAL A 566 -5.93 -9.92 -10.85
N CYS A 567 -5.68 -9.46 -9.64
CA CYS A 567 -5.08 -8.16 -9.34
C CYS A 567 -3.63 -8.34 -8.85
N ASN A 568 -2.65 -7.98 -9.68
CA ASN A 568 -1.23 -7.96 -9.32
C ASN A 568 -0.81 -6.51 -9.13
N LEU A 569 -0.63 -6.08 -7.88
CA LEU A 569 -0.52 -4.67 -7.52
C LEU A 569 0.82 -4.31 -6.90
N ALA A 570 1.28 -3.09 -7.19
CA ALA A 570 2.36 -2.39 -6.50
C ALA A 570 2.06 -0.90 -6.47
N SER A 571 2.73 -0.15 -5.61
CA SER A 571 2.53 1.28 -5.46
C SER A 571 3.85 2.03 -5.32
N LEU A 572 4.04 3.05 -6.15
CA LEU A 572 5.13 4.03 -6.04
C LEU A 572 4.89 4.90 -4.80
N SER A 573 5.87 5.03 -3.92
CA SER A 573 5.78 5.90 -2.75
C SER A 573 6.18 7.33 -3.12
N LEU A 574 5.25 8.12 -3.65
CA LEU A 574 5.51 9.44 -4.26
C LEU A 574 6.17 10.43 -3.28
N GLY A 575 5.89 10.34 -1.98
CA GLY A 575 6.54 11.15 -0.96
C GLY A 575 8.02 10.83 -0.78
N ASN A 576 8.42 9.58 -1.07
CA ASN A 576 9.79 9.10 -0.92
C ASN A 576 10.59 9.19 -2.24
N LEU A 577 9.92 9.48 -3.36
CA LEU A 577 10.53 9.51 -4.69
C LEU A 577 10.85 10.94 -5.15
N PRO A 578 11.95 11.14 -5.88
CA PRO A 578 12.26 12.41 -6.53
C PRO A 578 11.47 12.52 -7.84
N VAL A 579 10.15 12.81 -7.75
CA VAL A 579 9.22 12.77 -8.89
C VAL A 579 9.55 13.77 -10.00
N GLU A 580 10.42 14.73 -9.75
CA GLU A 580 10.94 15.70 -10.75
C GLU A 580 12.12 15.13 -11.56
N ASP A 581 12.77 14.07 -11.08
CA ASP A 581 13.84 13.37 -11.82
C ASP A 581 13.22 12.31 -12.74
N GLU A 582 12.91 12.71 -13.98
CA GLU A 582 12.30 11.84 -14.98
C GLU A 582 13.10 10.53 -15.16
N ALA A 583 14.43 10.61 -15.20
CA ALA A 583 15.27 9.44 -15.41
C ALA A 583 15.23 8.48 -14.21
N TYR A 584 15.16 9.03 -13.00
CA TYR A 584 14.98 8.21 -11.79
C TYR A 584 13.62 7.53 -11.79
N MET A 585 12.56 8.29 -12.07
CA MET A 585 11.19 7.77 -12.16
C MET A 585 11.05 6.67 -13.23
N GLU A 586 11.59 6.88 -14.42
CA GLU A 586 11.57 5.86 -15.48
C GLU A 586 12.25 4.55 -15.03
N ARG A 587 13.42 4.63 -14.37
CA ARG A 587 14.12 3.44 -13.87
C ARG A 587 13.34 2.72 -12.76
N THR A 588 12.70 3.47 -11.87
CA THR A 588 11.91 2.91 -10.77
C THR A 588 10.65 2.24 -11.31
N VAL A 589 9.94 2.91 -12.24
CA VAL A 589 8.76 2.36 -12.90
C VAL A 589 9.12 1.10 -13.72
N GLU A 590 10.21 1.12 -14.48
CA GLU A 590 10.71 -0.06 -15.20
C GLU A 590 10.92 -1.25 -14.28
N THR A 591 11.54 -1.00 -13.12
CA THR A 591 11.79 -2.04 -12.12
C THR A 591 10.49 -2.59 -11.54
N ALA A 592 9.53 -1.71 -11.22
CA ALA A 592 8.23 -2.10 -10.69
C ALA A 592 7.37 -2.88 -11.70
N ILE A 593 7.33 -2.45 -12.97
CA ILE A 593 6.61 -3.15 -14.06
C ILE A 593 7.17 -4.57 -14.24
N ARG A 594 8.49 -4.72 -14.28
CA ARG A 594 9.13 -6.04 -14.39
C ARG A 594 8.83 -6.93 -13.17
N ALA A 595 8.89 -6.37 -11.98
CA ALA A 595 8.54 -7.12 -10.76
C ALA A 595 7.09 -7.63 -10.81
N LEU A 596 6.15 -6.80 -11.26
CA LEU A 596 4.74 -7.15 -11.41
C LEU A 596 4.51 -8.19 -12.52
N ASP A 597 5.20 -8.10 -13.65
CA ASP A 597 5.12 -9.14 -14.71
C ASP A 597 5.63 -10.49 -14.17
N ASN A 598 6.71 -10.48 -13.39
CA ASN A 598 7.25 -11.69 -12.79
C ASN A 598 6.31 -12.32 -11.76
N VAL A 599 5.54 -11.50 -11.01
CA VAL A 599 4.49 -12.01 -10.09
C VAL A 599 3.52 -12.92 -10.81
N ILE A 600 3.14 -12.63 -12.06
CA ILE A 600 2.17 -13.42 -12.82
C ILE A 600 2.65 -14.87 -13.00
N ASP A 601 3.91 -15.05 -13.30
CA ASP A 601 4.50 -16.37 -13.60
C ASP A 601 4.93 -17.10 -12.31
N LEU A 602 5.23 -16.36 -11.23
CA LEU A 602 5.75 -16.90 -9.97
C LEU A 602 4.67 -17.07 -8.90
N ASN A 603 3.43 -16.75 -9.20
CA ASN A 603 2.32 -16.80 -8.25
C ASN A 603 1.79 -18.24 -8.10
N PHE A 604 1.48 -18.62 -6.86
CA PHE A 604 0.63 -19.76 -6.60
C PHE A 604 -0.84 -19.36 -6.77
N TYR A 605 -1.55 -20.03 -7.66
CA TYR A 605 -2.95 -19.74 -7.93
C TYR A 605 -3.86 -20.74 -7.21
N PRO A 606 -4.75 -20.29 -6.31
CA PRO A 606 -5.74 -21.17 -5.68
C PRO A 606 -6.80 -21.71 -6.65
N LEU A 607 -6.93 -21.10 -7.83
CA LEU A 607 -7.90 -21.43 -8.87
C LEU A 607 -7.24 -21.41 -10.25
N GLU A 608 -7.43 -22.50 -11.02
CA GLU A 608 -6.95 -22.58 -12.40
C GLU A 608 -7.59 -21.53 -13.32
N TYR A 609 -8.84 -21.14 -13.08
CA TYR A 609 -9.53 -20.07 -13.81
C TYR A 609 -8.74 -18.76 -13.72
N ALA A 610 -8.29 -18.42 -12.51
CA ALA A 610 -7.50 -17.24 -12.25
C ALA A 610 -6.13 -17.29 -12.96
N ARG A 611 -5.45 -18.44 -12.91
CA ARG A 611 -4.17 -18.65 -13.60
C ARG A 611 -4.30 -18.45 -15.11
N LEU A 612 -5.30 -19.08 -15.74
CA LEU A 612 -5.52 -19.00 -17.18
C LEU A 612 -5.80 -17.56 -17.64
N THR A 613 -6.67 -16.84 -16.93
CA THR A 613 -6.99 -15.45 -17.25
C THR A 613 -5.76 -14.56 -17.06
N ASN A 614 -5.05 -14.72 -15.93
CA ASN A 614 -3.88 -13.89 -15.63
C ASN A 614 -2.73 -14.11 -16.62
N GLN A 615 -2.49 -15.34 -17.04
CA GLN A 615 -1.49 -15.65 -18.07
C GLN A 615 -1.89 -15.14 -19.48
N LYS A 616 -3.19 -15.13 -19.78
CA LYS A 616 -3.73 -14.70 -21.08
C LYS A 616 -3.62 -13.17 -21.26
N TYR A 617 -4.02 -12.40 -20.27
CA TYR A 617 -3.98 -10.93 -20.28
C TYR A 617 -2.69 -10.36 -19.71
N ARG A 618 -2.06 -11.07 -18.80
CA ARG A 618 -0.89 -10.58 -18.05
C ARG A 618 -1.14 -9.22 -17.42
N SER A 619 -2.30 -9.07 -16.78
CA SER A 619 -2.73 -7.79 -16.21
C SER A 619 -1.94 -7.45 -14.96
N ILE A 620 -1.47 -6.21 -14.87
CA ILE A 620 -0.82 -5.63 -13.71
C ILE A 620 -1.51 -4.33 -13.30
N GLY A 621 -1.23 -3.84 -12.11
CA GLY A 621 -1.74 -2.57 -11.61
C GLY A 621 -0.68 -1.85 -10.79
N LEU A 622 0.14 -1.03 -11.44
CA LEU A 622 1.03 -0.10 -10.74
C LEU A 622 0.24 1.14 -10.35
N GLY A 623 0.20 1.42 -9.07
CA GLY A 623 -0.44 2.61 -8.50
C GLY A 623 0.54 3.47 -7.74
N VAL A 624 -0.01 4.29 -6.84
CA VAL A 624 0.77 5.22 -6.03
C VAL A 624 0.29 5.22 -4.58
N SER A 625 1.19 5.56 -3.68
CA SER A 625 0.93 5.99 -2.30
C SER A 625 1.68 7.30 -2.04
N GLY A 626 1.41 7.96 -0.91
CA GLY A 626 2.15 9.16 -0.57
C GLY A 626 1.79 10.41 -1.38
N TYR A 627 0.59 10.44 -1.94
CA TYR A 627 0.18 11.55 -2.78
C TYR A 627 0.11 12.88 -2.02
N HIS A 628 -0.57 12.92 -0.86
CA HIS A 628 -0.60 14.13 -0.02
C HIS A 628 0.77 14.46 0.59
N HIS A 629 1.55 13.44 0.94
CA HIS A 629 2.94 13.60 1.39
C HIS A 629 3.80 14.28 0.31
N MET A 630 3.69 13.83 -0.93
CA MET A 630 4.36 14.44 -2.08
C MET A 630 4.03 15.93 -2.23
N LEU A 631 2.75 16.30 -2.14
CA LEU A 631 2.30 17.69 -2.23
C LEU A 631 2.83 18.55 -1.07
N ALA A 632 2.67 18.06 0.17
CA ALA A 632 3.11 18.79 1.36
C ALA A 632 4.63 19.02 1.37
N LYS A 633 5.41 18.03 0.98
CA LYS A 633 6.87 18.13 0.88
C LYS A 633 7.35 19.18 -0.13
N ARG A 634 6.53 19.47 -1.14
CA ARG A 634 6.80 20.46 -2.19
C ARG A 634 6.16 21.82 -1.94
N GLY A 635 5.46 21.98 -0.83
CA GLY A 635 4.79 23.21 -0.52
C GLY A 635 3.58 23.50 -1.42
N ILE A 636 2.89 22.45 -1.89
CA ILE A 636 1.72 22.56 -2.75
C ILE A 636 0.45 22.34 -1.91
N HIS A 637 -0.45 23.34 -1.92
CA HIS A 637 -1.75 23.21 -1.25
C HIS A 637 -2.69 22.31 -2.04
N TRP A 638 -3.47 21.49 -1.32
CA TRP A 638 -4.47 20.62 -1.96
C TRP A 638 -5.50 21.36 -2.80
N GLU A 639 -5.99 22.50 -2.31
CA GLU A 639 -6.97 23.36 -3.00
C GLU A 639 -6.23 24.45 -3.79
N SER A 640 -5.55 24.05 -4.87
CA SER A 640 -4.82 24.98 -5.74
C SER A 640 -4.73 24.49 -7.18
N ASP A 641 -4.66 25.42 -8.12
CA ASP A 641 -4.42 25.09 -9.53
C ASP A 641 -3.04 24.46 -9.73
N GLU A 642 -2.05 24.82 -8.90
CA GLU A 642 -0.73 24.21 -8.91
C GLU A 642 -0.80 22.71 -8.62
N HIS A 643 -1.63 22.29 -7.65
CA HIS A 643 -1.89 20.89 -7.36
C HIS A 643 -2.43 20.17 -8.60
N LEU A 644 -3.42 20.73 -9.27
CA LEU A 644 -4.02 20.12 -10.46
C LEU A 644 -2.99 19.97 -11.60
N ALA A 645 -2.24 21.02 -11.88
CA ALA A 645 -1.21 21.00 -12.93
C ALA A 645 -0.07 20.01 -12.60
N PHE A 646 0.39 20.00 -11.35
CA PHE A 646 1.45 19.10 -10.91
C PHE A 646 1.00 17.63 -10.97
N THR A 647 -0.24 17.37 -10.58
CA THR A 647 -0.86 16.04 -10.65
C THR A 647 -0.91 15.50 -12.06
N ASP A 648 -1.39 16.30 -13.00
CA ASP A 648 -1.46 15.90 -14.42
C ASP A 648 -0.05 15.54 -14.96
N ALA A 649 0.95 16.36 -14.66
CA ALA A 649 2.33 16.13 -15.10
C ALA A 649 2.94 14.84 -14.49
N VAL A 650 2.77 14.62 -13.19
CA VAL A 650 3.32 13.45 -12.51
C VAL A 650 2.69 12.14 -13.03
N PHE A 651 1.36 12.12 -13.19
CA PHE A 651 0.68 10.92 -13.68
C PHE A 651 0.91 10.68 -15.18
N GLU A 652 1.09 11.73 -15.98
CA GLU A 652 1.55 11.61 -17.37
C GLU A 652 2.93 10.94 -17.42
N LEU A 653 3.88 11.38 -16.59
CA LEU A 653 5.21 10.79 -16.50
C LEU A 653 5.16 9.32 -16.11
N ILE A 654 4.37 8.97 -15.09
CA ILE A 654 4.21 7.57 -14.64
C ILE A 654 3.66 6.72 -15.77
N ASN A 655 2.60 7.17 -16.47
CA ASN A 655 2.03 6.42 -17.58
C ASN A 655 3.00 6.28 -18.75
N TYR A 656 3.70 7.35 -19.10
CA TYR A 656 4.72 7.30 -20.16
C TYR A 656 5.82 6.28 -19.82
N ALA A 657 6.34 6.34 -18.61
CA ALA A 657 7.37 5.41 -18.14
C ALA A 657 6.87 3.96 -18.10
N ALA A 658 5.62 3.73 -17.68
CA ALA A 658 5.02 2.41 -17.65
C ALA A 658 4.85 1.81 -19.05
N VAL A 659 4.29 2.56 -20.00
CA VAL A 659 4.12 2.10 -21.39
C VAL A 659 5.47 1.84 -22.06
N LYS A 660 6.46 2.71 -21.82
CA LYS A 660 7.83 2.55 -22.34
C LYS A 660 8.50 1.29 -21.78
N ALA A 661 8.40 1.06 -20.49
CA ALA A 661 8.96 -0.10 -19.82
C ALA A 661 8.30 -1.39 -20.29
N ASP A 662 6.98 -1.40 -20.40
CA ASP A 662 6.20 -2.56 -20.77
C ASP A 662 6.44 -2.99 -22.24
N THR A 663 6.53 -2.01 -23.13
CA THR A 663 6.91 -2.26 -24.53
C THR A 663 8.34 -2.82 -24.65
N ALA A 664 9.28 -2.34 -23.85
CA ALA A 664 10.62 -2.91 -23.81
C ALA A 664 10.60 -4.36 -23.29
N LEU A 665 9.78 -4.62 -22.30
CA LEU A 665 9.58 -5.97 -21.74
C LEU A 665 8.89 -6.90 -22.75
N ALA A 666 7.94 -6.39 -23.54
CA ALA A 666 7.32 -7.15 -24.64
C ALA A 666 8.33 -7.58 -25.70
N ARG A 667 9.29 -6.73 -26.02
CA ARG A 667 10.38 -7.08 -26.94
C ARG A 667 11.28 -8.19 -26.40
N GLU A 668 11.50 -8.22 -25.08
CA GLU A 668 12.36 -9.19 -24.41
C GLU A 668 11.64 -10.53 -24.16
N LYS A 669 10.42 -10.49 -23.61
CA LYS A 669 9.68 -11.65 -23.11
C LYS A 669 8.45 -12.04 -23.96
N GLY A 670 8.18 -11.31 -25.05
CA GLY A 670 6.99 -11.49 -25.88
C GLY A 670 5.79 -10.67 -25.39
N ARG A 671 4.86 -10.39 -26.28
CA ARG A 671 3.63 -9.65 -26.00
C ARG A 671 2.53 -10.55 -25.43
N TYR A 672 1.53 -9.95 -24.75
CA TYR A 672 0.38 -10.71 -24.27
C TYR A 672 -0.46 -11.25 -25.44
N ALA A 673 -1.20 -12.34 -25.17
CA ALA A 673 -1.82 -13.14 -26.23
C ALA A 673 -2.89 -12.39 -27.05
N LEU A 674 -3.56 -11.41 -26.47
CA LEU A 674 -4.68 -10.68 -27.08
C LEU A 674 -4.32 -9.26 -27.53
N PHE A 675 -3.04 -9.03 -27.83
CA PHE A 675 -2.57 -7.70 -28.24
C PHE A 675 -3.17 -7.24 -29.57
N GLU A 676 -3.35 -8.17 -30.53
CA GLU A 676 -3.86 -7.84 -31.86
C GLU A 676 -5.31 -7.32 -31.79
N GLY A 677 -5.57 -6.16 -32.37
CA GLY A 677 -6.87 -5.48 -32.36
C GLY A 677 -7.12 -4.60 -31.12
N SER A 678 -6.20 -4.59 -30.15
CA SER A 678 -6.31 -3.73 -28.96
C SER A 678 -6.14 -2.25 -29.27
N ASP A 679 -6.60 -1.37 -28.37
CA ASP A 679 -6.33 0.06 -28.45
C ASP A 679 -4.83 0.38 -28.39
N TRP A 680 -4.05 -0.48 -27.80
CA TRP A 680 -2.58 -0.40 -27.81
C TRP A 680 -2.02 -0.52 -29.22
N GLN A 681 -2.46 -1.54 -29.95
CA GLN A 681 -2.00 -1.79 -31.31
C GLN A 681 -2.49 -0.74 -32.31
N THR A 682 -3.78 -0.40 -32.21
CA THR A 682 -4.41 0.56 -33.14
C THR A 682 -4.01 2.01 -32.90
N GLY A 683 -3.45 2.32 -31.74
CA GLY A 683 -3.12 3.68 -31.32
C GLY A 683 -4.28 4.41 -30.62
N ALA A 684 -5.46 3.83 -30.59
CA ALA A 684 -6.65 4.42 -29.97
C ALA A 684 -6.45 4.74 -28.48
N TYR A 685 -5.60 3.98 -27.78
CA TYR A 685 -5.20 4.29 -26.40
C TYR A 685 -4.67 5.71 -26.24
N PHE A 686 -3.77 6.12 -27.13
CA PHE A 686 -3.11 7.42 -27.10
C PHE A 686 -4.04 8.54 -27.55
N GLU A 687 -4.85 8.28 -28.59
CA GLU A 687 -5.82 9.23 -29.12
C GLU A 687 -6.91 9.58 -28.09
N LYS A 688 -7.53 8.58 -27.46
CA LYS A 688 -8.57 8.76 -26.42
C LYS A 688 -8.08 9.59 -25.24
N ARG A 689 -6.76 9.61 -24.98
CA ARG A 689 -6.12 10.36 -23.90
C ARG A 689 -5.55 11.70 -24.32
N GLY A 690 -5.60 12.02 -25.62
CA GLY A 690 -5.12 13.28 -26.16
C GLY A 690 -3.59 13.41 -26.11
N TYR A 691 -2.86 12.31 -26.22
CA TYR A 691 -1.40 12.30 -26.24
C TYR A 691 -0.84 12.67 -27.60
N THR A 692 -0.61 13.97 -27.81
CA THR A 692 -0.21 14.51 -29.12
C THR A 692 1.24 14.96 -29.23
N SER A 693 2.01 14.93 -28.12
CA SER A 693 3.43 15.32 -28.14
C SER A 693 4.28 14.36 -28.98
N GLU A 694 5.44 14.82 -29.43
CA GLU A 694 6.37 14.03 -30.24
C GLU A 694 6.82 12.76 -29.51
N LYS A 695 7.13 12.87 -28.21
CA LYS A 695 7.51 11.71 -27.39
C LYS A 695 6.43 10.63 -27.36
N TRP A 696 5.15 11.02 -27.23
CA TRP A 696 4.03 10.09 -27.23
C TRP A 696 3.77 9.48 -28.62
N ARG A 697 3.88 10.25 -29.69
CA ARG A 697 3.73 9.72 -31.06
C ARG A 697 4.82 8.70 -31.40
N ALA A 698 6.06 8.96 -30.96
CA ALA A 698 7.16 8.03 -31.14
C ALA A 698 6.93 6.72 -30.34
N LEU A 699 6.48 6.85 -29.10
CA LEU A 699 6.17 5.69 -28.25
C LEU A 699 4.99 4.88 -28.83
N ALA A 700 3.91 5.53 -29.28
CA ALA A 700 2.77 4.85 -29.90
C ALA A 700 3.18 4.02 -31.14
N LYS A 701 4.07 4.53 -31.99
CA LYS A 701 4.63 3.78 -33.12
C LYS A 701 5.45 2.57 -32.65
N THR A 702 6.20 2.73 -31.58
CA THR A 702 6.99 1.63 -30.99
C THR A 702 6.08 0.55 -30.43
N VAL A 703 5.02 0.93 -29.69
CA VAL A 703 4.01 0.02 -29.17
C VAL A 703 3.31 -0.76 -30.28
N ALA A 704 2.89 -0.10 -31.35
CA ALA A 704 2.22 -0.76 -32.46
C ALA A 704 3.07 -1.87 -33.12
N VAL A 705 4.39 -1.70 -33.12
CA VAL A 705 5.35 -2.66 -33.74
C VAL A 705 5.81 -3.72 -32.75
N GLN A 706 6.25 -3.31 -31.57
CA GLN A 706 6.84 -4.22 -30.57
C GLN A 706 5.79 -4.92 -29.73
N GLY A 707 4.63 -4.27 -29.51
CA GLY A 707 3.56 -4.75 -28.66
C GLY A 707 3.69 -4.30 -27.21
N MET A 708 2.75 -4.79 -26.39
CA MET A 708 2.73 -4.66 -24.94
C MET A 708 2.88 -6.05 -24.30
N ARG A 709 3.64 -6.13 -23.21
CA ARG A 709 3.78 -7.36 -22.42
C ARG A 709 2.54 -7.63 -21.59
N ASN A 710 1.94 -6.59 -21.04
CA ASN A 710 0.81 -6.61 -20.12
C ASN A 710 -0.38 -5.88 -20.76
N ALA A 711 -1.58 -6.45 -20.66
CA ALA A 711 -2.81 -5.89 -21.26
C ALA A 711 -3.32 -4.65 -20.53
N TYR A 712 -3.03 -4.54 -19.22
CA TYR A 712 -3.37 -3.42 -18.35
C TYR A 712 -2.17 -3.11 -17.46
N LEU A 713 -1.93 -1.82 -17.17
CA LEU A 713 -0.71 -1.36 -16.50
C LEU A 713 -0.94 -0.66 -15.17
N LEU A 714 -1.86 0.30 -15.11
CA LEU A 714 -2.00 1.22 -13.98
C LEU A 714 -3.34 1.04 -13.25
N ALA A 715 -3.26 0.90 -11.94
CA ALA A 715 -4.41 0.88 -11.04
C ALA A 715 -3.99 1.44 -9.68
N VAL A 716 -4.79 2.33 -9.09
CA VAL A 716 -4.42 2.98 -7.83
C VAL A 716 -5.22 2.40 -6.69
N ALA A 717 -4.57 1.54 -5.91
CA ALA A 717 -5.12 0.91 -4.71
C ALA A 717 -5.11 1.86 -3.50
N PRO A 718 -5.90 1.58 -2.43
CA PRO A 718 -5.95 2.43 -1.23
C PRO A 718 -4.66 2.47 -0.43
N THR A 719 -3.86 1.41 -0.43
CA THR A 719 -2.56 1.24 0.24
C THR A 719 -2.52 1.49 1.76
N SER A 720 -3.63 1.32 2.47
CA SER A 720 -3.74 1.68 3.89
C SER A 720 -2.70 1.01 4.80
N SER A 721 -2.30 -0.24 4.52
CA SER A 721 -1.26 -0.93 5.29
C SER A 721 0.15 -0.69 4.74
N THR A 722 0.31 -0.73 3.43
CA THR A 722 1.63 -0.60 2.78
C THR A 722 2.18 0.81 2.84
N SER A 723 1.33 1.84 2.90
CA SER A 723 1.76 3.23 3.14
C SER A 723 2.33 3.42 4.56
N ILE A 724 1.75 2.77 5.58
CA ILE A 724 2.30 2.76 6.94
C ILE A 724 3.69 2.13 6.94
N LEU A 725 3.86 1.03 6.20
CA LEU A 725 5.14 0.34 6.07
C LEU A 725 6.21 1.27 5.48
N SER A 726 5.87 2.02 4.46
CA SER A 726 6.78 2.96 3.78
C SER A 726 6.83 4.37 4.39
N GLY A 727 6.16 4.61 5.52
CA GLY A 727 6.18 5.90 6.22
C GLY A 727 5.60 7.05 5.41
N THR A 728 4.57 6.79 4.59
CA THR A 728 3.96 7.80 3.71
C THR A 728 2.43 7.85 3.86
N SER A 729 1.75 8.79 3.19
CA SER A 729 0.30 8.88 3.21
C SER A 729 -0.35 7.80 2.33
N ALA A 730 -1.57 7.39 2.68
CA ALA A 730 -2.28 6.33 1.98
C ALA A 730 -2.78 6.78 0.59
N GLY A 731 -2.50 5.99 -0.43
CA GLY A 731 -3.01 6.15 -1.80
C GLY A 731 -2.92 7.57 -2.33
N ILE A 732 -4.05 8.02 -2.85
CA ILE A 732 -4.28 9.34 -3.42
C ILE A 732 -5.13 10.25 -2.52
N ASP A 733 -5.47 9.79 -1.34
CA ASP A 733 -6.35 10.51 -0.43
C ASP A 733 -5.60 11.56 0.41
N PRO A 734 -6.29 12.62 0.85
CA PRO A 734 -5.75 13.52 1.86
C PRO A 734 -5.66 12.82 3.22
N ILE A 735 -4.75 13.27 4.07
CA ILE A 735 -4.64 12.76 5.45
C ILE A 735 -5.90 13.08 6.26
N MET A 736 -6.24 12.21 7.19
CA MET A 736 -7.39 12.43 8.09
C MET A 736 -7.12 13.55 9.11
N LYS A 737 -5.95 13.53 9.74
CA LYS A 737 -5.47 14.52 10.70
C LYS A 737 -3.94 14.59 10.66
N LYS A 738 -3.36 15.73 11.03
CA LYS A 738 -1.89 15.90 11.13
C LYS A 738 -1.28 15.04 12.22
N PHE A 739 -2.02 14.88 13.31
CA PHE A 739 -1.70 14.03 14.46
C PHE A 739 -2.98 13.50 15.11
N PHE A 740 -2.99 12.23 15.48
CA PHE A 740 -4.04 11.63 16.31
C PHE A 740 -3.52 10.37 17.00
N LEU A 741 -4.22 9.97 18.04
CA LEU A 741 -3.95 8.72 18.75
C LEU A 741 -4.96 7.67 18.26
N GLU A 742 -4.43 6.58 17.70
CA GLU A 742 -5.21 5.42 17.25
C GLU A 742 -5.23 4.38 18.37
N GLU A 743 -6.41 3.97 18.80
CA GLU A 743 -6.55 2.85 19.72
C GLU A 743 -6.49 1.52 18.95
N LYS A 744 -5.51 0.70 19.25
CA LYS A 744 -5.36 -0.62 18.62
C LYS A 744 -5.04 -1.67 19.69
N LYS A 745 -5.96 -2.63 19.88
CA LYS A 745 -5.83 -3.73 20.85
C LYS A 745 -5.43 -3.24 22.26
N GLY A 746 -6.05 -2.15 22.70
CA GLY A 746 -5.82 -1.58 24.04
C GLY A 746 -4.53 -0.75 24.19
N SER A 747 -3.86 -0.46 23.09
CA SER A 747 -2.69 0.44 23.04
C SER A 747 -3.02 1.68 22.21
N MET A 748 -2.68 2.87 22.73
CA MET A 748 -2.79 4.13 22.00
C MET A 748 -1.51 4.31 21.17
N LEU A 749 -1.63 4.31 19.84
CA LEU A 749 -0.52 4.52 18.91
C LEU A 749 -0.62 5.92 18.29
N PRO A 750 0.43 6.74 18.37
CA PRO A 750 0.45 8.02 17.69
C PRO A 750 0.53 7.80 16.17
N ARG A 751 -0.26 8.56 15.45
CA ARG A 751 -0.23 8.67 14.00
C ARG A 751 0.13 10.10 13.65
N VAL A 752 1.19 10.25 12.90
CA VAL A 752 1.74 11.53 12.47
C VAL A 752 1.66 11.62 10.95
N ALA A 753 1.32 12.80 10.41
CA ALA A 753 1.45 13.03 8.98
C ALA A 753 2.92 12.86 8.57
N PRO A 754 3.21 12.22 7.42
CA PRO A 754 4.58 11.95 7.00
C PRO A 754 5.44 13.22 6.92
N GLU A 755 6.65 13.16 7.45
CA GLU A 755 7.61 14.29 7.50
C GLU A 755 6.98 15.59 8.07
N LEU A 756 6.08 15.47 9.06
CA LEU A 756 5.45 16.63 9.70
C LEU A 756 6.51 17.53 10.33
N SER A 757 6.52 18.80 9.93
CA SER A 757 7.46 19.82 10.38
C SER A 757 6.82 21.19 10.24
N MET A 758 7.51 22.26 10.67
CA MET A 758 7.05 23.65 10.43
C MET A 758 6.93 23.96 8.94
N ASP A 759 7.76 23.36 8.08
CA ASP A 759 7.76 23.56 6.65
C ASP A 759 6.57 22.87 5.97
N THR A 760 6.15 21.69 6.45
CA THR A 760 5.06 20.90 5.84
C THR A 760 3.70 21.13 6.51
N TRP A 761 3.69 21.68 7.73
CA TRP A 761 2.46 21.86 8.53
C TRP A 761 1.32 22.54 7.79
N TRP A 762 1.61 23.57 7.05
CA TRP A 762 0.61 24.42 6.39
C TRP A 762 0.00 23.75 5.15
N TYR A 763 0.69 22.80 4.56
CA TYR A 763 0.27 22.08 3.37
C TYR A 763 -0.57 20.83 3.66
N TYR A 764 -0.49 20.33 4.89
CA TYR A 764 -1.35 19.26 5.34
C TYR A 764 -2.71 19.80 5.80
N LYS A 765 -3.74 19.62 4.99
CA LYS A 765 -5.13 19.92 5.34
C LYS A 765 -5.89 18.62 5.58
N ALA A 766 -6.64 18.53 6.68
CA ALA A 766 -7.41 17.33 7.01
C ALA A 766 -8.50 17.07 5.96
N ALA A 767 -8.73 15.80 5.62
CA ALA A 767 -9.63 15.36 4.56
C ALA A 767 -11.03 15.99 4.63
N HIS A 768 -11.64 16.01 5.81
CA HIS A 768 -12.98 16.59 6.02
C HIS A 768 -13.04 18.13 6.01
N LEU A 769 -11.89 18.80 5.93
CA LEU A 769 -11.81 20.27 5.79
C LEU A 769 -11.59 20.71 4.36
N ILE A 770 -11.30 19.79 3.46
CA ILE A 770 -11.06 20.03 2.04
C ILE A 770 -12.39 20.12 1.30
N ASP A 771 -12.53 21.08 0.42
CA ASP A 771 -13.62 21.08 -0.58
C ASP A 771 -13.39 19.90 -1.54
N GLN A 772 -14.29 18.93 -1.50
CA GLN A 772 -14.17 17.67 -2.22
C GLN A 772 -14.22 17.84 -3.75
N SER A 773 -14.68 18.96 -4.27
CA SER A 773 -14.60 19.25 -5.70
C SER A 773 -13.16 19.27 -6.22
N TRP A 774 -12.20 19.76 -5.42
CA TRP A 774 -10.77 19.68 -5.75
C TRP A 774 -10.26 18.24 -5.84
N SER A 775 -10.70 17.37 -4.93
CA SER A 775 -10.36 15.95 -4.97
C SER A 775 -10.92 15.28 -6.22
N VAL A 776 -12.15 15.62 -6.61
CA VAL A 776 -12.81 15.11 -7.81
C VAL A 776 -12.10 15.61 -9.08
N HIS A 777 -11.75 16.88 -9.16
CA HIS A 777 -11.02 17.44 -10.31
C HIS A 777 -9.64 16.77 -10.46
N ALA A 778 -8.90 16.64 -9.37
CA ALA A 778 -7.62 15.94 -9.38
C ALA A 778 -7.78 14.46 -9.80
N ALA A 779 -8.86 13.79 -9.35
CA ALA A 779 -9.17 12.42 -9.76
C ALA A 779 -9.46 12.32 -11.26
N GLY A 780 -10.16 13.28 -11.85
CA GLY A 780 -10.40 13.35 -13.29
C GLY A 780 -9.10 13.46 -14.11
N LEU A 781 -8.18 14.32 -13.66
CA LEU A 781 -6.86 14.46 -14.29
C LEU A 781 -6.04 13.17 -14.19
N ARG A 782 -5.97 12.56 -13.02
CA ARG A 782 -5.29 11.27 -12.83
C ARG A 782 -5.90 10.17 -13.68
N GLN A 783 -7.24 10.10 -13.74
CA GLN A 783 -7.96 9.04 -14.46
C GLN A 783 -7.64 9.04 -15.95
N ARG A 784 -7.33 10.18 -16.55
CA ARG A 784 -6.86 10.28 -17.93
C ARG A 784 -5.64 9.40 -18.19
N HIS A 785 -4.74 9.31 -17.21
CA HIS A 785 -3.48 8.58 -17.32
C HIS A 785 -3.54 7.14 -16.83
N ILE A 786 -4.58 6.77 -16.08
CA ILE A 786 -4.78 5.44 -15.49
C ILE A 786 -5.70 4.63 -16.43
N ASP A 787 -5.21 3.52 -16.95
CA ASP A 787 -5.99 2.66 -17.84
C ASP A 787 -7.08 1.86 -17.12
N GLN A 788 -6.85 1.42 -15.89
CA GLN A 788 -7.88 0.84 -15.04
C GLN A 788 -8.59 1.92 -14.22
N ALA A 789 -8.65 1.83 -12.90
CA ALA A 789 -9.35 2.79 -12.06
C ALA A 789 -8.51 3.22 -10.83
N GLN A 790 -9.10 4.03 -9.96
CA GLN A 790 -8.47 4.54 -8.75
C GLN A 790 -9.45 4.45 -7.59
N SER A 791 -8.97 4.00 -6.43
CA SER A 791 -9.75 3.93 -5.19
C SER A 791 -9.84 5.32 -4.56
N MET A 792 -10.80 6.12 -5.03
CA MET A 792 -11.00 7.50 -4.58
C MET A 792 -12.11 7.55 -3.53
N ASN A 793 -11.82 8.11 -2.37
CA ASN A 793 -12.81 8.38 -1.32
C ASN A 793 -13.36 9.82 -1.42
N LEU A 794 -14.60 10.00 -0.98
CA LEU A 794 -15.20 11.31 -0.72
C LEU A 794 -15.33 11.51 0.79
N TYR A 795 -14.89 12.65 1.29
CA TYR A 795 -14.93 13.01 2.71
C TYR A 795 -15.97 14.10 2.93
N ILE A 796 -17.07 13.76 3.55
CA ILE A 796 -18.18 14.67 3.79
C ILE A 796 -18.38 14.95 5.30
N THR A 797 -18.89 16.13 5.61
CA THR A 797 -19.32 16.51 6.95
C THR A 797 -20.85 16.56 7.02
N ASN A 798 -21.40 16.72 8.21
CA ASN A 798 -22.86 16.88 8.41
C ASN A 798 -23.43 18.12 7.72
N ASP A 799 -22.57 19.06 7.30
CA ASP A 799 -23.00 20.28 6.59
C ASP A 799 -23.30 20.04 5.10
N TYR A 800 -22.88 18.88 4.58
CA TYR A 800 -23.18 18.54 3.18
C TYR A 800 -24.65 18.16 3.03
N SER A 801 -25.38 18.92 2.23
CA SER A 801 -26.71 18.55 1.78
C SER A 801 -26.63 17.38 0.77
N MET A 802 -27.70 16.61 0.64
CA MET A 802 -27.79 15.54 -0.38
C MET A 802 -27.55 16.07 -1.80
N ARG A 803 -27.94 17.31 -2.07
CA ARG A 803 -27.70 17.96 -3.37
C ARG A 803 -26.21 18.20 -3.62
N GLN A 804 -25.45 18.60 -2.60
CA GLN A 804 -24.01 18.79 -2.72
C GLN A 804 -23.28 17.46 -2.93
N VAL A 805 -23.69 16.40 -2.23
CA VAL A 805 -23.12 15.07 -2.44
C VAL A 805 -23.42 14.56 -3.85
N LEU A 806 -24.68 14.69 -4.33
CA LEU A 806 -25.02 14.35 -5.71
C LEU A 806 -24.16 15.12 -6.73
N ARG A 807 -23.93 16.40 -6.48
CA ARG A 807 -23.07 17.23 -7.33
C ARG A 807 -21.67 16.66 -7.46
N LEU A 808 -21.06 16.16 -6.37
CA LEU A 808 -19.75 15.52 -6.42
C LEU A 808 -19.75 14.26 -7.32
N TYR A 809 -20.80 13.45 -7.26
CA TYR A 809 -20.93 12.29 -8.16
C TYR A 809 -21.06 12.70 -9.63
N LEU A 810 -21.85 13.75 -9.92
CA LEU A 810 -22.01 14.26 -11.28
C LEU A 810 -20.70 14.89 -11.80
N GLU A 811 -19.99 15.63 -10.97
CA GLU A 811 -18.69 16.18 -11.33
C GLU A 811 -17.66 15.08 -11.59
N ALA A 812 -17.63 14.03 -10.77
CA ALA A 812 -16.76 12.87 -10.96
C ALA A 812 -17.07 12.14 -12.29
N TRP A 813 -18.36 11.90 -12.57
CA TRP A 813 -18.79 11.30 -13.84
C TRP A 813 -18.39 12.15 -15.05
N ARG A 814 -18.62 13.46 -15.02
CA ARG A 814 -18.24 14.40 -16.10
C ARG A 814 -16.73 14.45 -16.31
N ALA A 815 -15.95 14.40 -15.23
CA ALA A 815 -14.51 14.35 -15.28
C ALA A 815 -13.94 13.00 -15.76
N GLY A 816 -14.80 12.03 -16.07
CA GLY A 816 -14.40 10.70 -16.54
C GLY A 816 -13.86 9.78 -15.44
N VAL A 817 -14.10 10.11 -14.17
CA VAL A 817 -13.74 9.24 -13.04
C VAL A 817 -14.52 7.94 -13.14
N LYS A 818 -13.82 6.82 -13.17
CA LYS A 818 -14.39 5.49 -13.38
C LYS A 818 -15.10 4.94 -12.14
N THR A 819 -14.56 5.23 -10.96
CA THR A 819 -15.03 4.66 -9.70
C THR A 819 -14.98 5.67 -8.56
N ILE A 820 -15.94 5.59 -7.64
CA ILE A 820 -15.92 6.23 -6.33
C ILE A 820 -15.98 5.10 -5.30
N TYR A 821 -15.03 5.09 -4.37
CA TYR A 821 -14.92 4.09 -3.33
C TYR A 821 -15.82 4.43 -2.14
N TYR A 822 -15.30 4.75 -0.97
CA TYR A 822 -16.14 5.11 0.18
C TYR A 822 -16.58 6.58 0.15
N VAL A 823 -17.79 6.81 0.67
CA VAL A 823 -18.19 8.13 1.19
C VAL A 823 -17.96 8.13 2.70
N ARG A 824 -16.91 8.77 3.15
CA ARG A 824 -16.51 8.86 4.54
C ARG A 824 -17.20 10.05 5.20
N SER A 825 -18.22 9.79 6.01
CA SER A 825 -18.97 10.79 6.77
C SER A 825 -18.35 10.99 8.13
N LYS A 826 -18.23 12.24 8.60
CA LYS A 826 -17.75 12.55 9.97
C LYS A 826 -18.67 12.05 11.06
N ALA A 827 -19.93 11.75 10.77
CA ALA A 827 -20.88 11.17 11.71
C ALA A 827 -20.66 9.68 11.99
N LEU A 828 -19.94 9.02 11.10
CA LEU A 828 -19.49 7.64 11.22
C LEU A 828 -17.96 7.67 11.23
N GLU A 829 -17.34 7.62 12.41
CA GLU A 829 -16.04 6.99 12.51
C GLU A 829 -16.24 5.52 12.15
N VAL A 830 -16.25 5.26 10.84
CA VAL A 830 -16.27 3.89 10.35
C VAL A 830 -14.97 3.28 10.84
N GLU A 831 -15.06 2.28 11.70
CA GLU A 831 -13.94 1.39 11.95
C GLU A 831 -13.39 1.00 10.59
N ASP A 832 -12.17 1.39 10.31
CA ASP A 832 -11.53 1.04 9.06
C ASP A 832 -11.58 -0.48 8.95
N CYS A 833 -12.31 -0.99 7.97
CA CYS A 833 -12.37 -2.41 7.71
C CYS A 833 -10.91 -2.87 7.47
N GLU A 834 -10.34 -3.61 8.43
CA GLU A 834 -8.97 -4.12 8.31
C GLU A 834 -8.77 -4.95 7.04
N SER A 835 -9.85 -5.48 6.48
CA SER A 835 -9.85 -6.22 5.22
C SER A 835 -9.76 -5.32 3.98
N CYS A 836 -10.20 -4.05 4.08
CA CYS A 836 -10.08 -3.07 2.98
C CYS A 836 -8.73 -2.35 2.99
N SER A 837 -7.91 -2.55 4.01
CA SER A 837 -6.61 -1.91 4.18
C SER A 837 -5.45 -2.75 3.63
N SER A 838 -5.65 -3.45 2.53
CA SER A 838 -4.59 -4.24 1.86
C SER A 838 -3.85 -3.44 0.81
#